data_8b9ce48ed4ad22efe1e444e8d5af6048
#
_entry.id   8b9ce48ed4ad22efe1e444e8d5af6048
#
_cell.length_a   1.000
_cell.length_b   1.000
_cell.length_c   1.000
_cell.angle_alpha   90.00
_cell.angle_beta   90.00
_cell.angle_gamma   90.00
#
_symmetry.space_group_name_H-M   'P 1'
#
loop_
_entity.id
_entity.type
_entity.pdbx_description
1 polymer ?
#
loop_
_entity_poly.entity_id
_entity_poly.type
_entity_poly.pdbx_seq_one_letter_code
_entity_poly.pdbx_strand_id
1 'polypeptide(L)'
;MSTKMRVAVIGAGISGLVSAYVLAKAGVEVVLYEKDDYLGGHAKTVTFDGVDLDLGFMVFNRVTYPNMMEFFESLGVDMEMSDMSFSVSLEKGHGCEWGSRNGLSSLFAQKKNVLNPYFWQMLREIIKFKDDVLGYLEELESNPDIDRSETLGQFVNSRGYSELFQKAYLIPICGSIWSCPSEGVTSFSAFSVLSFCRNHHLLQLFGRPQWLTVRWRSHSYVNKVRKQLESWGCQIRTSSEVCSVLPADKGCTIVCGDGSREFYNSCVMALHAPDALKILGNQATFDETRILGAFQYVYSDIFLHRDKRFMPQNPAAWSAWNFLESFDSKVCLTYWLNVLQNLGETSLPFLVTLNPDHVPEHTLLKWSTGHPVPSVAASKASLELDHIQGKRGIWFCGAYQGYGFHEDGLKAGMTAAHGVLGKSCTLSSNPRHMIPSLKETGARLFVARFLGQYISTGSMILLEEGGTIFTFEGTRKNCHLKTVLRIHSPQFYWKVMTQADLGLADAYINGDFSFVDKDEGLLNLFMILIANRDLDSSVSKLKQKRGWWSPMLFTAGIASAKYFFRHISRQNTLTQARRNISRHYDLSNELFSLFLDESMTYSCAVFKSEDEDLKAAQMRKVSLLIEKARVSKGQEVLEIGCGWGTLAIEIVKRTGCKYTGITLSEEQLKYAEMKVKEAGLQDLIRLYLCDYRQLAKANKYDRIISCEMIEAVGHEFMEEFFGCCESLLAEDGLLVLQFISIPDERYNEYRLSSDFIKEYIFPGGCLPSLSRITSAMSVASRLCKILALGFNDKFIRTWEYYFDYCAAGFRSYTLGNYQLSVSLSLHIITSFADIPLNSTLYASNFNQSWPLPNSTFSLSLTKQTPLSFIPVITHSGGAPVSTAGKTPVDSSESFQFHPTGLIRLINGSGSVIWDTNTQRQCLFYLSS
;
A
#
# COMPACT_ATOMS: atom_id res chain seq x y z
N MET A 1 37.44 26.68 3.32
CA MET A 1 35.99 26.46 3.44
C MET A 1 35.42 26.39 2.03
N SER A 2 34.79 25.27 1.62
CA SER A 2 34.07 25.23 0.34
C SER A 2 32.96 26.26 0.43
N THR A 3 32.95 27.25 -0.45
CA THR A 3 31.83 28.20 -0.55
C THR A 3 30.58 27.44 -0.88
N LYS A 4 29.59 27.48 0.02
CA LYS A 4 28.28 26.79 -0.17
C LYS A 4 27.64 27.30 -1.46
N MET A 5 27.14 26.42 -2.28
CA MET A 5 26.46 26.78 -3.54
C MET A 5 25.25 27.65 -3.23
N ARG A 6 25.18 28.82 -3.87
CA ARG A 6 24.09 29.80 -3.69
C ARG A 6 23.24 29.89 -4.96
N VAL A 7 21.93 29.69 -4.87
CA VAL A 7 21.01 29.61 -6.01
C VAL A 7 19.88 30.60 -5.83
N ALA A 8 19.61 31.38 -6.89
CA ALA A 8 18.42 32.22 -6.98
C ALA A 8 17.27 31.44 -7.64
N VAL A 9 16.08 31.48 -7.06
CA VAL A 9 14.84 31.00 -7.68
C VAL A 9 13.94 32.22 -7.90
N ILE A 10 13.55 32.49 -9.14
CA ILE A 10 12.76 33.65 -9.53
C ILE A 10 11.34 33.20 -9.88
N GLY A 11 10.37 33.70 -9.12
CA GLY A 11 8.96 33.31 -9.17
C GLY A 11 8.62 32.25 -8.14
N ALA A 12 7.59 32.51 -7.32
CA ALA A 12 7.13 31.63 -6.25
C ALA A 12 5.79 30.92 -6.58
N GLY A 13 5.51 30.67 -7.85
CA GLY A 13 4.52 29.70 -8.27
C GLY A 13 4.94 28.26 -7.92
N ILE A 14 4.10 27.26 -8.24
CA ILE A 14 4.40 25.83 -7.88
C ILE A 14 5.79 25.39 -8.36
N SER A 15 6.23 25.79 -9.57
CA SER A 15 7.55 25.44 -10.10
C SER A 15 8.67 25.99 -9.24
N GLY A 16 8.60 27.25 -8.82
CA GLY A 16 9.62 27.89 -8.00
C GLY A 16 9.61 27.38 -6.56
N LEU A 17 8.43 27.20 -5.97
CA LEU A 17 8.29 26.62 -4.62
C LEU A 17 8.91 25.23 -4.54
N VAL A 18 8.65 24.38 -5.55
CA VAL A 18 9.21 23.01 -5.58
C VAL A 18 10.70 23.02 -5.87
N SER A 19 11.17 23.88 -6.77
CA SER A 19 12.63 24.05 -7.03
C SER A 19 13.35 24.48 -5.76
N ALA A 20 12.84 25.50 -5.06
CA ALA A 20 13.41 25.96 -3.81
C ALA A 20 13.37 24.86 -2.73
N TYR A 21 12.28 24.09 -2.65
CA TYR A 21 12.13 22.98 -1.70
C TYR A 21 13.18 21.89 -1.92
N VAL A 22 13.34 21.41 -3.17
CA VAL A 22 14.32 20.37 -3.49
C VAL A 22 15.76 20.85 -3.21
N LEU A 23 16.10 22.07 -3.61
CA LEU A 23 17.43 22.67 -3.41
C LEU A 23 17.74 22.89 -1.94
N ALA A 24 16.82 23.51 -1.18
CA ALA A 24 17.02 23.78 0.25
C ALA A 24 17.13 22.48 1.06
N LYS A 25 16.28 21.46 0.74
CA LYS A 25 16.36 20.12 1.34
C LYS A 25 17.70 19.44 1.08
N ALA A 26 18.33 19.72 -0.07
CA ALA A 26 19.67 19.24 -0.40
C ALA A 26 20.80 20.07 0.25
N GLY A 27 20.48 21.07 1.07
CA GLY A 27 21.44 21.89 1.79
C GLY A 27 22.05 23.06 0.98
N VAL A 28 21.48 23.39 -0.19
CA VAL A 28 21.86 24.56 -1.00
C VAL A 28 21.38 25.84 -0.31
N GLU A 29 22.14 26.93 -0.42
CA GLU A 29 21.67 28.25 0.00
C GLU A 29 20.74 28.81 -1.06
N VAL A 30 19.44 28.92 -0.76
CA VAL A 30 18.40 29.33 -1.71
C VAL A 30 17.86 30.70 -1.34
N VAL A 31 17.74 31.58 -2.33
CA VAL A 31 16.98 32.82 -2.24
C VAL A 31 15.83 32.77 -3.26
N LEU A 32 14.61 32.81 -2.75
CA LEU A 32 13.38 32.79 -3.55
C LEU A 32 12.85 34.22 -3.69
N TYR A 33 12.73 34.69 -4.92
CA TYR A 33 12.20 35.99 -5.27
C TYR A 33 10.75 35.89 -5.80
N GLU A 34 9.88 36.73 -5.29
CA GLU A 34 8.50 36.88 -5.78
C GLU A 34 8.15 38.38 -5.88
N LYS A 35 7.58 38.76 -7.03
CA LYS A 35 7.18 40.16 -7.25
C LYS A 35 5.93 40.58 -6.48
N ASP A 36 5.02 39.62 -6.28
CA ASP A 36 3.79 39.82 -5.53
C ASP A 36 4.05 39.73 -4.01
N ASP A 37 3.09 40.18 -3.22
CA ASP A 37 3.15 40.13 -1.73
C ASP A 37 2.79 38.75 -1.16
N TYR A 38 2.40 37.79 -2.01
CA TYR A 38 2.02 36.43 -1.66
C TYR A 38 2.79 35.37 -2.45
N LEU A 39 2.84 34.15 -1.90
CA LEU A 39 3.42 32.97 -2.56
C LEU A 39 2.33 32.10 -3.16
N GLY A 40 2.67 31.31 -4.20
CA GLY A 40 1.79 30.31 -4.78
C GLY A 40 1.42 30.57 -6.23
N GLY A 41 1.58 31.79 -6.74
CA GLY A 41 1.19 32.15 -8.11
C GLY A 41 -0.30 31.88 -8.39
N HIS A 42 -0.62 30.88 -9.23
CA HIS A 42 -2.01 30.46 -9.50
C HIS A 42 -2.70 29.77 -8.30
N ALA A 43 -1.98 29.35 -7.29
CA ALA A 43 -2.56 28.90 -6.01
C ALA A 43 -2.92 30.11 -5.13
N LYS A 44 -3.86 30.92 -5.64
CA LYS A 44 -4.32 32.17 -5.01
C LYS A 44 -5.60 31.92 -4.25
N THR A 45 -5.53 32.04 -2.91
CA THR A 45 -6.68 31.98 -2.02
C THR A 45 -7.03 33.41 -1.56
N VAL A 46 -8.31 33.74 -1.53
CA VAL A 46 -8.85 35.01 -1.01
C VAL A 46 -9.95 34.72 -0.01
N THR A 47 -10.14 35.61 0.94
CA THR A 47 -11.19 35.46 1.99
C THR A 47 -12.28 36.49 1.80
N PHE A 48 -13.54 36.05 1.65
CA PHE A 48 -14.72 36.90 1.62
C PHE A 48 -15.81 36.33 2.56
N ASP A 49 -16.38 37.19 3.38
CA ASP A 49 -17.41 36.83 4.36
C ASP A 49 -16.97 35.67 5.29
N GLY A 50 -15.68 35.60 5.61
CA GLY A 50 -15.12 34.54 6.44
C GLY A 50 -14.95 33.18 5.72
N VAL A 51 -15.13 33.13 4.40
CA VAL A 51 -14.97 31.94 3.57
C VAL A 51 -13.72 32.09 2.71
N ASP A 52 -12.82 31.14 2.78
CA ASP A 52 -11.64 31.08 1.93
C ASP A 52 -11.98 30.45 0.58
N LEU A 53 -11.53 31.09 -0.49
CA LEU A 53 -11.87 30.76 -1.87
C LEU A 53 -10.61 30.71 -2.73
N ASP A 54 -10.38 29.59 -3.41
CA ASP A 54 -9.33 29.48 -4.43
C ASP A 54 -9.82 30.01 -5.77
N LEU A 55 -9.00 30.86 -6.41
CA LEU A 55 -9.35 31.51 -7.69
C LEU A 55 -8.71 30.86 -8.91
N GLY A 56 -7.54 30.23 -8.76
CA GLY A 56 -6.79 29.66 -9.88
C GLY A 56 -6.68 28.14 -9.79
N PHE A 57 -5.80 27.63 -8.93
CA PHE A 57 -5.67 26.18 -8.73
C PHE A 57 -6.76 25.67 -7.79
N MET A 58 -7.71 24.90 -8.32
CA MET A 58 -8.89 24.47 -7.58
C MET A 58 -9.02 22.96 -7.45
N VAL A 59 -8.62 22.21 -8.49
CA VAL A 59 -8.85 20.76 -8.56
C VAL A 59 -7.67 19.99 -9.16
N PHE A 60 -7.53 18.76 -8.75
CA PHE A 60 -6.54 17.80 -9.23
C PHE A 60 -7.08 16.39 -9.05
N ASN A 61 -6.34 15.37 -9.47
CA ASN A 61 -6.71 13.98 -9.23
C ASN A 61 -5.46 13.11 -9.09
N ARG A 62 -5.62 11.92 -8.53
CA ARG A 62 -4.49 11.01 -8.25
C ARG A 62 -3.87 10.39 -9.49
N VAL A 63 -4.60 10.36 -10.60
CA VAL A 63 -4.15 9.67 -11.82
C VAL A 63 -3.22 10.54 -12.64
N THR A 64 -3.61 11.80 -12.86
CA THR A 64 -2.91 12.70 -13.76
C THR A 64 -1.97 13.67 -13.05
N TYR A 65 -1.98 13.65 -11.71
CA TYR A 65 -1.12 14.45 -10.84
C TYR A 65 -0.28 13.58 -9.89
N PRO A 66 0.43 12.53 -10.37
CA PRO A 66 1.09 11.57 -9.48
C PRO A 66 2.22 12.20 -8.65
N ASN A 67 3.03 13.09 -9.26
CA ASN A 67 4.14 13.74 -8.57
C ASN A 67 3.65 14.78 -7.55
N MET A 68 2.57 15.49 -7.88
CA MET A 68 1.95 16.43 -6.95
C MET A 68 1.28 15.70 -5.79
N MET A 69 0.67 14.54 -6.05
CA MET A 69 0.12 13.70 -4.98
C MET A 69 1.18 13.23 -4.00
N GLU A 70 2.32 12.73 -4.50
CA GLU A 70 3.45 12.34 -3.68
C GLU A 70 3.99 13.53 -2.86
N PHE A 71 4.10 14.69 -3.50
CA PHE A 71 4.51 15.93 -2.83
C PHE A 71 3.54 16.36 -1.72
N PHE A 72 2.23 16.35 -1.99
CA PHE A 72 1.21 16.70 -1.02
C PHE A 72 1.15 15.69 0.15
N GLU A 73 1.27 14.41 -0.14
CA GLU A 73 1.32 13.35 0.89
C GLU A 73 2.56 13.51 1.78
N SER A 74 3.72 13.83 1.19
CA SER A 74 4.96 14.07 1.96
C SER A 74 4.87 15.31 2.89
N LEU A 75 4.04 16.30 2.53
CA LEU A 75 3.78 17.49 3.34
C LEU A 75 2.60 17.31 4.32
N GLY A 76 1.91 16.18 4.27
CA GLY A 76 0.69 15.96 5.04
C GLY A 76 -0.43 16.94 4.70
N VAL A 77 -0.66 17.23 3.41
CA VAL A 77 -1.74 18.11 2.93
C VAL A 77 -3.06 17.36 2.98
N ASP A 78 -4.06 17.91 3.65
CA ASP A 78 -5.40 17.36 3.69
C ASP A 78 -6.12 17.60 2.35
N MET A 79 -6.70 16.55 1.80
CA MET A 79 -7.40 16.56 0.53
C MET A 79 -8.80 16.00 0.70
N GLU A 80 -9.75 16.50 -0.09
CA GLU A 80 -11.14 16.03 -0.09
C GLU A 80 -11.67 15.86 -1.51
N MET A 81 -12.75 15.08 -1.68
CA MET A 81 -13.39 14.87 -2.98
C MET A 81 -14.04 16.17 -3.48
N SER A 82 -13.90 16.42 -4.79
CA SER A 82 -14.48 17.55 -5.49
C SER A 82 -15.37 17.09 -6.64
N ASP A 83 -16.29 17.96 -7.06
CA ASP A 83 -17.15 17.80 -8.23
C ASP A 83 -16.48 18.44 -9.45
N MET A 84 -16.27 17.68 -10.52
CA MET A 84 -15.75 18.14 -11.81
C MET A 84 -16.82 18.01 -12.90
N SER A 85 -18.06 18.26 -12.56
CA SER A 85 -19.16 18.30 -13.53
C SER A 85 -19.04 19.51 -14.45
N PHE A 86 -19.53 19.34 -15.65
CA PHE A 86 -19.43 20.31 -16.72
C PHE A 86 -20.80 20.56 -17.35
N SER A 87 -21.06 21.79 -17.77
CA SER A 87 -22.24 22.14 -18.55
C SER A 87 -21.93 23.08 -19.70
N VAL A 88 -22.80 23.05 -20.69
CA VAL A 88 -22.78 23.92 -21.85
C VAL A 88 -24.14 24.56 -22.03
N SER A 89 -24.14 25.89 -22.27
CA SER A 89 -25.33 26.67 -22.58
C SER A 89 -25.00 27.57 -23.78
N LEU A 90 -25.50 27.18 -24.94
CA LEU A 90 -25.31 27.97 -26.18
C LEU A 90 -26.45 28.97 -26.35
N GLU A 91 -26.17 30.14 -26.93
CA GLU A 91 -27.14 31.18 -27.22
C GLU A 91 -28.01 31.55 -26.01
N LYS A 92 -27.39 31.69 -24.84
CA LYS A 92 -28.09 31.94 -23.55
C LYS A 92 -29.24 30.95 -23.29
N GLY A 93 -29.04 29.67 -23.62
CA GLY A 93 -30.01 28.57 -23.40
C GLY A 93 -31.05 28.40 -24.50
N HIS A 94 -31.10 29.29 -25.51
CA HIS A 94 -32.02 29.14 -26.69
C HIS A 94 -31.50 28.05 -27.65
N GLY A 95 -30.18 27.89 -27.75
CA GLY A 95 -29.52 26.84 -28.52
C GLY A 95 -29.59 25.48 -27.83
N CYS A 96 -28.40 24.89 -27.57
CA CYS A 96 -28.25 23.60 -26.86
C CYS A 96 -27.82 23.86 -25.42
N GLU A 97 -28.52 23.25 -24.44
CA GLU A 97 -28.15 23.34 -23.05
C GLU A 97 -28.19 21.91 -22.42
N TRP A 98 -27.08 21.51 -21.77
CA TRP A 98 -26.93 20.27 -21.11
C TRP A 98 -25.85 20.32 -20.01
N GLY A 99 -25.84 19.35 -19.08
CA GLY A 99 -24.85 19.22 -18.04
C GLY A 99 -24.56 17.76 -17.68
N SER A 100 -23.58 17.55 -16.84
CA SER A 100 -23.14 16.20 -16.45
C SER A 100 -23.28 15.89 -14.95
N ARG A 101 -23.73 16.85 -14.13
CA ARG A 101 -23.70 16.73 -12.67
C ARG A 101 -24.65 15.67 -12.12
N ASN A 102 -25.90 15.66 -12.55
CA ASN A 102 -26.96 14.79 -12.03
C ASN A 102 -27.38 13.70 -13.05
N GLY A 103 -26.43 13.20 -13.83
CA GLY A 103 -26.66 12.14 -14.81
C GLY A 103 -27.66 12.54 -15.90
N LEU A 104 -28.66 11.68 -16.17
CA LEU A 104 -29.62 11.90 -17.26
C LEU A 104 -30.47 13.18 -17.07
N SER A 105 -30.77 13.60 -15.85
CA SER A 105 -31.54 14.80 -15.58
C SER A 105 -30.80 16.08 -16.02
N SER A 106 -29.48 16.12 -15.86
CA SER A 106 -28.65 17.21 -16.35
C SER A 106 -28.33 17.09 -17.85
N LEU A 107 -28.10 15.88 -18.35
CA LEU A 107 -27.88 15.62 -19.79
C LEU A 107 -29.06 16.08 -20.64
N PHE A 108 -30.27 15.85 -20.16
CA PHE A 108 -31.53 16.26 -20.78
C PHE A 108 -32.18 17.41 -20.03
N ALA A 109 -31.39 18.37 -19.52
CA ALA A 109 -31.88 19.58 -18.87
C ALA A 109 -32.91 20.31 -19.75
N GLN A 110 -32.63 20.37 -21.06
CA GLN A 110 -33.63 20.77 -22.06
C GLN A 110 -34.37 19.50 -22.57
N LYS A 111 -35.62 19.34 -22.20
CA LYS A 111 -36.44 18.17 -22.60
C LYS A 111 -36.54 18.01 -24.14
N LYS A 112 -36.46 19.09 -24.94
CA LYS A 112 -36.41 19.03 -26.40
C LYS A 112 -35.26 18.19 -26.93
N ASN A 113 -34.14 18.11 -26.21
CA ASN A 113 -32.96 17.35 -26.61
C ASN A 113 -33.24 15.81 -26.67
N VAL A 114 -34.21 15.29 -25.92
CA VAL A 114 -34.62 13.88 -25.97
C VAL A 114 -35.12 13.50 -27.37
N LEU A 115 -35.80 14.42 -28.06
CA LEU A 115 -36.39 14.23 -29.42
C LEU A 115 -35.50 14.78 -30.53
N ASN A 116 -34.38 15.37 -30.21
CA ASN A 116 -33.51 16.00 -31.20
C ASN A 116 -32.52 14.99 -31.81
N PRO A 117 -32.60 14.61 -33.07
CA PRO A 117 -31.70 13.64 -33.69
C PRO A 117 -30.25 14.13 -33.73
N TYR A 118 -30.01 15.44 -33.87
CA TYR A 118 -28.66 16.00 -33.86
C TYR A 118 -27.99 15.88 -32.47
N PHE A 119 -28.78 15.99 -31.41
CA PHE A 119 -28.27 15.78 -30.05
C PHE A 119 -27.84 14.32 -29.85
N TRP A 120 -28.60 13.37 -30.32
CA TRP A 120 -28.24 11.97 -30.33
C TRP A 120 -27.05 11.62 -31.22
N GLN A 121 -26.91 12.35 -32.36
CA GLN A 121 -25.73 12.25 -33.20
C GLN A 121 -24.49 12.73 -32.43
N MET A 122 -24.55 13.89 -31.78
CA MET A 122 -23.45 14.40 -30.92
C MET A 122 -23.05 13.38 -29.87
N LEU A 123 -24.00 12.75 -29.17
CA LEU A 123 -23.69 11.73 -28.15
C LEU A 123 -22.97 10.51 -28.75
N ARG A 124 -23.34 10.08 -29.97
CA ARG A 124 -22.61 9.01 -30.67
C ARG A 124 -21.23 9.44 -31.10
N GLU A 125 -21.08 10.69 -31.53
CA GLU A 125 -19.79 11.25 -31.90
C GLU A 125 -18.85 11.43 -30.72
N ILE A 126 -19.35 11.67 -29.50
CA ILE A 126 -18.56 11.64 -28.28
C ILE A 126 -17.96 10.24 -28.04
N ILE A 127 -18.71 9.17 -28.31
CA ILE A 127 -18.21 7.80 -28.20
C ILE A 127 -17.18 7.51 -29.29
N LYS A 128 -17.48 7.87 -30.56
CA LYS A 128 -16.56 7.75 -31.70
C LYS A 128 -15.24 8.50 -31.46
N PHE A 129 -15.33 9.70 -30.88
CA PHE A 129 -14.17 10.56 -30.60
C PHE A 129 -13.10 9.86 -29.77
N LYS A 130 -13.51 9.04 -28.79
CA LYS A 130 -12.58 8.24 -28.00
C LYS A 130 -11.74 7.31 -28.88
N ASP A 131 -12.41 6.56 -29.78
CA ASP A 131 -11.71 5.56 -30.62
C ASP A 131 -10.81 6.23 -31.64
N ASP A 132 -11.28 7.34 -32.27
CA ASP A 132 -10.49 8.13 -33.21
C ASP A 132 -9.24 8.76 -32.55
N VAL A 133 -9.37 9.24 -31.29
CA VAL A 133 -8.25 9.81 -30.53
C VAL A 133 -7.23 8.74 -30.17
N LEU A 134 -7.69 7.57 -29.70
CA LEU A 134 -6.76 6.48 -29.35
C LEU A 134 -5.99 6.00 -30.56
N GLY A 135 -6.68 5.76 -31.70
CA GLY A 135 -6.01 5.38 -32.96
C GLY A 135 -5.00 6.43 -33.45
N TYR A 136 -5.35 7.71 -33.39
CA TYR A 136 -4.44 8.80 -33.76
C TYR A 136 -3.18 8.83 -32.89
N LEU A 137 -3.32 8.69 -31.57
CA LEU A 137 -2.18 8.75 -30.66
C LEU A 137 -1.31 7.48 -30.77
N GLU A 138 -1.92 6.31 -30.97
CA GLU A 138 -1.20 5.04 -31.21
C GLU A 138 -0.37 5.11 -32.51
N GLU A 139 -0.91 5.72 -33.57
CA GLU A 139 -0.19 5.94 -34.82
C GLU A 139 1.04 6.83 -34.64
N LEU A 140 0.88 7.94 -33.89
CA LEU A 140 1.99 8.86 -33.58
C LEU A 140 3.03 8.26 -32.62
N GLU A 141 2.62 7.37 -31.74
CA GLU A 141 3.53 6.66 -30.83
C GLU A 141 4.30 5.54 -31.56
N SER A 142 3.65 4.89 -32.53
CA SER A 142 4.26 3.80 -33.32
C SER A 142 5.24 4.33 -34.39
N ASN A 143 5.06 5.56 -34.85
CA ASN A 143 5.90 6.17 -35.87
C ASN A 143 6.32 7.59 -35.43
N PRO A 144 7.49 7.73 -34.78
CA PRO A 144 8.01 9.02 -34.31
C PRO A 144 8.28 10.06 -35.39
N ASP A 145 8.41 9.63 -36.66
CA ASP A 145 8.72 10.50 -37.80
C ASP A 145 7.49 11.25 -38.35
N ILE A 146 6.30 10.91 -37.91
CA ILE A 146 5.08 11.65 -38.32
C ILE A 146 5.11 13.06 -37.77
N ASP A 147 4.92 14.04 -38.68
CA ASP A 147 4.83 15.47 -38.31
C ASP A 147 3.61 15.72 -37.41
N ARG A 148 3.84 16.27 -36.21
CA ARG A 148 2.84 16.65 -35.24
C ARG A 148 2.28 18.07 -35.45
N SER A 149 2.20 18.52 -36.72
CA SER A 149 1.73 19.86 -37.05
C SER A 149 0.20 19.94 -37.24
N GLU A 150 -0.52 18.81 -37.20
CA GLU A 150 -1.98 18.81 -37.35
C GLU A 150 -2.66 19.64 -36.26
N THR A 151 -3.58 20.52 -36.66
CA THR A 151 -4.39 21.29 -35.71
C THR A 151 -5.65 20.53 -35.33
N LEU A 152 -6.25 20.90 -34.18
CA LEU A 152 -7.49 20.28 -33.69
C LEU A 152 -8.63 20.47 -34.73
N GLY A 153 -8.71 21.65 -35.41
CA GLY A 153 -9.66 21.89 -36.49
C GLY A 153 -9.48 20.95 -37.66
N GLN A 154 -8.23 20.71 -38.11
CA GLN A 154 -7.93 19.74 -39.17
C GLN A 154 -8.33 18.33 -38.74
N PHE A 155 -8.02 17.90 -37.52
CA PHE A 155 -8.37 16.60 -36.98
C PHE A 155 -9.89 16.33 -36.97
N VAL A 156 -10.71 17.27 -36.50
CA VAL A 156 -12.16 17.09 -36.46
C VAL A 156 -12.80 17.17 -37.86
N ASN A 157 -12.31 18.03 -38.73
CA ASN A 157 -12.84 18.18 -40.09
C ASN A 157 -12.52 16.95 -40.94
N SER A 158 -11.30 16.42 -40.88
CA SER A 158 -10.88 15.23 -41.63
C SER A 158 -11.67 13.96 -41.24
N ARG A 159 -12.20 13.92 -40.02
CA ARG A 159 -12.99 12.78 -39.46
C ARG A 159 -14.49 13.02 -39.56
N GLY A 160 -14.95 14.15 -40.09
CA GLY A 160 -16.35 14.44 -40.36
C GLY A 160 -17.25 14.63 -39.15
N TYR A 161 -16.75 15.25 -38.08
CA TYR A 161 -17.55 15.58 -36.90
C TYR A 161 -18.55 16.68 -37.17
N SER A 162 -19.76 16.54 -36.63
CA SER A 162 -20.83 17.52 -36.80
C SER A 162 -20.49 18.87 -36.14
N GLU A 163 -21.13 19.91 -36.62
CA GLU A 163 -21.00 21.26 -36.05
C GLU A 163 -21.49 21.32 -34.60
N LEU A 164 -22.56 20.57 -34.29
CA LEU A 164 -23.06 20.51 -32.92
C LEU A 164 -22.06 19.83 -31.96
N PHE A 165 -21.37 18.79 -32.41
CA PHE A 165 -20.30 18.17 -31.60
C PHE A 165 -19.17 19.15 -31.32
N GLN A 166 -18.76 19.92 -32.35
CA GLN A 166 -17.70 20.91 -32.20
C GLN A 166 -18.13 22.02 -31.22
N LYS A 167 -19.30 22.64 -31.44
CA LYS A 167 -19.78 23.79 -30.66
C LYS A 167 -20.30 23.46 -29.27
N ALA A 168 -20.97 22.32 -29.11
CA ALA A 168 -21.62 21.97 -27.85
C ALA A 168 -20.84 20.96 -27.00
N TYR A 169 -19.68 20.46 -27.46
CA TYR A 169 -18.86 19.53 -26.69
C TYR A 169 -17.37 19.88 -26.74
N LEU A 170 -16.72 19.80 -27.92
CA LEU A 170 -15.25 19.83 -27.99
C LEU A 170 -14.68 21.23 -27.70
N ILE A 171 -15.17 22.27 -28.39
CA ILE A 171 -14.70 23.64 -28.19
C ILE A 171 -14.95 24.12 -26.75
N PRO A 172 -16.16 23.92 -26.17
CA PRO A 172 -16.42 24.24 -24.77
C PRO A 172 -15.46 23.59 -23.80
N ILE A 173 -15.18 22.29 -23.95
CA ILE A 173 -14.26 21.58 -23.10
C ILE A 173 -12.83 22.14 -23.22
N CYS A 174 -12.34 22.31 -24.45
CA CYS A 174 -10.99 22.85 -24.67
C CYS A 174 -10.86 24.31 -24.20
N GLY A 175 -11.83 25.15 -24.48
CA GLY A 175 -11.86 26.55 -24.02
C GLY A 175 -11.86 26.64 -22.50
N SER A 176 -12.59 25.75 -21.82
CA SER A 176 -12.64 25.69 -20.37
C SER A 176 -11.32 25.19 -19.74
N ILE A 177 -10.68 24.22 -20.37
CA ILE A 177 -9.43 23.62 -19.86
C ILE A 177 -8.27 24.63 -19.91
N TRP A 178 -8.11 25.33 -21.03
CA TRP A 178 -7.02 26.30 -21.24
C TRP A 178 -7.42 27.76 -21.02
N SER A 179 -8.62 28.02 -20.52
CA SER A 179 -9.13 29.35 -20.20
C SER A 179 -9.00 30.36 -21.39
N CYS A 180 -9.24 29.87 -22.61
CA CYS A 180 -9.04 30.65 -23.85
C CYS A 180 -10.33 30.83 -24.64
N PRO A 181 -10.40 31.87 -25.48
CA PRO A 181 -11.52 32.13 -26.38
C PRO A 181 -11.77 30.97 -27.36
N SER A 182 -13.04 30.70 -27.65
CA SER A 182 -13.47 29.62 -28.54
C SER A 182 -12.85 29.67 -29.95
N GLU A 183 -12.64 30.87 -30.46
CA GLU A 183 -12.11 31.12 -31.82
C GLU A 183 -10.68 30.56 -32.01
N GLY A 184 -9.89 30.54 -30.95
CA GLY A 184 -8.52 30.01 -30.99
C GLY A 184 -8.41 28.46 -30.86
N VAL A 185 -9.45 27.79 -30.37
CA VAL A 185 -9.38 26.34 -30.01
C VAL A 185 -9.08 25.47 -31.24
N THR A 186 -9.62 25.78 -32.40
CA THR A 186 -9.40 25.02 -33.63
C THR A 186 -7.96 25.08 -34.15
N SER A 187 -7.19 26.10 -33.74
CA SER A 187 -5.77 26.26 -34.08
C SER A 187 -4.82 25.53 -33.13
N PHE A 188 -5.32 24.94 -32.04
CA PHE A 188 -4.50 24.19 -31.09
C PHE A 188 -3.86 22.98 -31.76
N SER A 189 -2.73 22.52 -31.23
CA SER A 189 -2.11 21.25 -31.61
C SER A 189 -3.05 20.09 -31.32
N ALA A 190 -3.44 19.32 -32.33
CA ALA A 190 -4.24 18.12 -32.15
C ALA A 190 -3.52 17.16 -31.17
N PHE A 191 -2.22 16.96 -31.35
CA PHE A 191 -1.43 16.10 -30.44
C PHE A 191 -1.54 16.56 -28.98
N SER A 192 -1.31 17.83 -28.68
CA SER A 192 -1.34 18.35 -27.30
C SER A 192 -2.73 18.21 -26.68
N VAL A 193 -3.80 18.56 -27.40
CA VAL A 193 -5.18 18.49 -26.91
C VAL A 193 -5.63 17.04 -26.70
N LEU A 194 -5.38 16.18 -27.71
CA LEU A 194 -5.88 14.81 -27.68
C LEU A 194 -5.09 13.94 -26.70
N SER A 195 -3.77 14.14 -26.56
CA SER A 195 -2.98 13.48 -25.52
C SER A 195 -3.40 13.95 -24.12
N PHE A 196 -3.71 15.23 -23.95
CA PHE A 196 -4.30 15.73 -22.70
C PHE A 196 -5.63 15.03 -22.40
N CYS A 197 -6.55 14.97 -23.37
CA CYS A 197 -7.86 14.32 -23.20
C CYS A 197 -7.71 12.84 -22.83
N ARG A 198 -6.77 12.12 -23.46
CA ARG A 198 -6.44 10.74 -23.11
C ARG A 198 -5.89 10.65 -21.68
N ASN A 199 -4.89 11.44 -21.35
CA ASN A 199 -4.19 11.37 -20.06
C ASN A 199 -5.06 11.81 -18.88
N HIS A 200 -6.01 12.73 -19.09
CA HIS A 200 -6.94 13.23 -18.09
C HIS A 200 -8.29 12.50 -18.08
N HIS A 201 -8.41 11.39 -18.83
CA HIS A 201 -9.60 10.53 -18.88
C HIS A 201 -10.89 11.26 -19.33
N LEU A 202 -10.74 12.35 -20.10
CA LEU A 202 -11.86 13.11 -20.60
C LEU A 202 -12.59 12.43 -21.77
N LEU A 203 -11.97 11.43 -22.37
CA LEU A 203 -12.56 10.59 -23.44
C LEU A 203 -13.65 9.63 -22.94
N GLN A 204 -13.94 9.62 -21.64
CA GLN A 204 -14.87 8.68 -21.02
C GLN A 204 -16.13 9.39 -20.56
N LEU A 205 -17.28 8.82 -20.93
CA LEU A 205 -18.58 9.26 -20.41
C LEU A 205 -18.82 8.76 -18.98
N PHE A 206 -18.29 7.59 -18.63
CA PHE A 206 -18.46 6.92 -17.34
C PHE A 206 -17.11 6.46 -16.79
N GLY A 207 -16.98 6.42 -15.48
CA GLY A 207 -15.75 5.93 -14.82
C GLY A 207 -14.60 6.95 -14.81
N ARG A 208 -14.91 8.26 -14.90
CA ARG A 208 -13.90 9.32 -14.77
C ARG A 208 -13.19 9.25 -13.42
N PRO A 209 -11.91 9.67 -13.34
CA PRO A 209 -11.19 9.78 -12.07
C PRO A 209 -11.95 10.61 -11.05
N GLN A 210 -11.85 10.24 -9.78
CA GLN A 210 -12.34 11.09 -8.70
C GLN A 210 -11.44 12.34 -8.62
N TRP A 211 -12.02 13.51 -8.77
CA TRP A 211 -11.33 14.77 -8.59
C TRP A 211 -11.27 15.15 -7.12
N LEU A 212 -10.21 15.82 -6.75
CA LEU A 212 -9.89 16.27 -5.41
C LEU A 212 -9.68 17.78 -5.38
N THR A 213 -9.87 18.36 -4.21
CA THR A 213 -9.47 19.73 -3.87
C THR A 213 -8.68 19.73 -2.56
N VAL A 214 -7.91 20.77 -2.30
CA VAL A 214 -7.24 20.94 -1.02
C VAL A 214 -8.26 21.37 0.03
N ARG A 215 -8.43 20.60 1.09
CA ARG A 215 -9.49 20.78 2.10
C ARG A 215 -9.50 22.18 2.72
N TRP A 216 -8.34 22.72 3.04
CA TRP A 216 -8.16 24.05 3.61
C TRP A 216 -7.67 25.07 2.60
N ARG A 217 -8.04 24.92 1.32
CA ARG A 217 -7.63 25.72 0.17
C ARG A 217 -6.13 25.64 -0.14
N SER A 218 -5.79 26.17 -1.31
CA SER A 218 -4.42 26.05 -1.84
C SER A 218 -3.36 26.76 -0.99
N HIS A 219 -3.74 27.86 -0.30
CA HIS A 219 -2.81 28.54 0.61
C HIS A 219 -2.28 27.62 1.74
N SER A 220 -3.02 26.58 2.11
CA SER A 220 -2.59 25.65 3.17
C SER A 220 -1.35 24.86 2.79
N TYR A 221 -1.28 24.35 1.56
CA TYR A 221 -0.06 23.65 1.11
C TYR A 221 1.10 24.63 0.89
N VAL A 222 0.81 25.83 0.33
CA VAL A 222 1.81 26.89 0.14
C VAL A 222 2.45 27.26 1.48
N ASN A 223 1.65 27.42 2.53
CA ASN A 223 2.14 27.71 3.88
C ASN A 223 2.98 26.57 4.48
N LYS A 224 2.62 25.31 4.19
CA LYS A 224 3.45 24.16 4.60
C LYS A 224 4.81 24.18 3.91
N VAL A 225 4.85 24.42 2.59
CA VAL A 225 6.11 24.56 1.84
C VAL A 225 6.92 25.73 2.38
N ARG A 226 6.32 26.90 2.60
CA ARG A 226 6.97 28.09 3.18
C ARG A 226 7.65 27.75 4.51
N LYS A 227 6.93 27.11 5.44
CA LYS A 227 7.49 26.73 6.75
C LYS A 227 8.69 25.79 6.63
N GLN A 228 8.65 24.83 5.70
CA GLN A 228 9.78 23.95 5.44
C GLN A 228 10.98 24.71 4.86
N LEU A 229 10.76 25.58 3.90
CA LEU A 229 11.81 26.43 3.31
C LEU A 229 12.47 27.31 4.37
N GLU A 230 11.69 28.00 5.21
CA GLU A 230 12.17 28.83 6.31
C GLU A 230 12.97 28.00 7.31
N SER A 231 12.52 26.78 7.64
CA SER A 231 13.23 25.88 8.57
C SER A 231 14.60 25.42 8.05
N TRP A 232 14.77 25.36 6.73
CA TRP A 232 16.06 25.03 6.09
C TRP A 232 16.91 26.26 5.78
N GLY A 233 16.48 27.45 6.18
CA GLY A 233 17.23 28.69 6.01
C GLY A 233 17.11 29.33 4.62
N CYS A 234 16.11 28.93 3.82
CA CYS A 234 15.81 29.60 2.55
C CYS A 234 15.35 31.04 2.82
N GLN A 235 15.96 32.00 2.11
CA GLN A 235 15.52 33.40 2.16
C GLN A 235 14.36 33.62 1.18
N ILE A 236 13.19 33.95 1.69
CA ILE A 236 11.99 34.23 0.89
C ILE A 236 11.81 35.76 0.83
N ARG A 237 11.78 36.30 -0.37
CA ARG A 237 11.65 37.74 -0.65
C ARG A 237 10.40 37.97 -1.49
N THR A 238 9.30 38.30 -0.86
CA THR A 238 8.09 38.81 -1.50
C THR A 238 8.20 40.31 -1.82
N SER A 239 7.33 40.83 -2.69
CA SER A 239 7.35 42.22 -3.18
C SER A 239 8.74 42.63 -3.71
N SER A 240 9.44 41.67 -4.32
CA SER A 240 10.81 41.82 -4.82
C SER A 240 10.89 41.45 -6.30
N GLU A 241 10.52 42.38 -7.15
CA GLU A 241 10.52 42.19 -8.61
C GLU A 241 11.96 42.11 -9.14
N VAL A 242 12.30 40.97 -9.76
CA VAL A 242 13.54 40.83 -10.53
C VAL A 242 13.36 41.43 -11.91
N CYS A 243 14.17 42.44 -12.21
CA CYS A 243 14.09 43.18 -13.49
C CYS A 243 15.07 42.63 -14.55
N SER A 244 16.20 42.05 -14.12
CA SER A 244 17.18 41.51 -15.07
C SER A 244 18.00 40.40 -14.46
N VAL A 245 18.37 39.42 -15.30
CA VAL A 245 19.36 38.37 -15.02
C VAL A 245 20.54 38.54 -15.94
N LEU A 246 21.71 38.84 -15.40
CA LEU A 246 22.95 39.03 -16.14
C LEU A 246 23.85 37.79 -15.99
N PRO A 247 23.96 36.94 -17.02
CA PRO A 247 24.85 35.80 -17.01
C PRO A 247 26.31 36.22 -16.90
N ALA A 248 27.09 35.41 -16.19
CA ALA A 248 28.55 35.57 -16.03
C ALA A 248 29.23 34.18 -16.19
N ASP A 249 30.58 34.17 -16.32
CA ASP A 249 31.35 32.93 -16.57
C ASP A 249 31.13 31.83 -15.52
N LYS A 250 30.80 32.18 -14.29
CA LYS A 250 30.64 31.25 -13.16
C LYS A 250 29.34 31.45 -12.39
N GLY A 251 28.29 31.86 -13.06
CA GLY A 251 26.97 32.08 -12.44
C GLY A 251 26.22 33.24 -13.08
N CYS A 252 25.41 33.94 -12.31
CA CYS A 252 24.61 35.06 -12.77
C CYS A 252 24.40 36.11 -11.68
N THR A 253 24.20 37.35 -12.10
CA THR A 253 23.82 38.47 -11.21
C THR A 253 22.32 38.77 -11.40
N ILE A 254 21.59 38.74 -10.30
CA ILE A 254 20.18 39.12 -10.23
C ILE A 254 20.12 40.61 -9.92
N VAL A 255 19.32 41.35 -10.68
CA VAL A 255 19.03 42.78 -10.52
C VAL A 255 17.57 42.98 -10.19
N CYS A 256 17.27 43.51 -9.01
CA CYS A 256 15.90 43.81 -8.59
C CYS A 256 15.47 45.22 -8.95
N GLY A 257 14.15 45.49 -8.88
CA GLY A 257 13.56 46.80 -9.20
C GLY A 257 14.02 47.95 -8.28
N ASP A 258 14.49 47.64 -7.09
CA ASP A 258 15.08 48.59 -6.16
C ASP A 258 16.57 48.96 -6.48
N GLY A 259 17.10 48.38 -7.56
CA GLY A 259 18.49 48.54 -7.99
C GLY A 259 19.50 47.61 -7.27
N SER A 260 19.07 46.79 -6.34
CA SER A 260 19.97 45.84 -5.67
C SER A 260 20.48 44.79 -6.65
N ARG A 261 21.77 44.37 -6.42
CA ARG A 261 22.44 43.37 -7.26
C ARG A 261 23.07 42.30 -6.39
N GLU A 262 22.74 41.04 -6.65
CA GLU A 262 23.35 39.92 -5.95
C GLU A 262 23.84 38.86 -6.93
N PHE A 263 24.99 38.24 -6.61
CA PHE A 263 25.57 37.17 -7.41
C PHE A 263 25.14 35.77 -6.89
N TYR A 264 24.91 34.87 -7.83
CA TYR A 264 24.53 33.49 -7.57
C TYR A 264 25.28 32.51 -8.48
N ASN A 265 25.58 31.29 -7.95
CA ASN A 265 26.22 30.25 -8.75
C ASN A 265 25.29 29.70 -9.83
N SER A 266 23.98 29.73 -9.63
CA SER A 266 22.97 29.33 -10.59
C SER A 266 21.66 30.05 -10.34
N CYS A 267 20.81 30.08 -11.34
CA CYS A 267 19.49 30.69 -11.29
C CYS A 267 18.44 29.74 -11.88
N VAL A 268 17.32 29.61 -11.20
CA VAL A 268 16.12 28.91 -11.70
C VAL A 268 15.05 29.95 -12.00
N MET A 269 14.71 30.11 -13.30
CA MET A 269 13.67 31.02 -13.78
C MET A 269 12.33 30.29 -13.79
N ALA A 270 11.58 30.35 -12.68
CA ALA A 270 10.28 29.74 -12.50
C ALA A 270 9.14 30.68 -12.89
N LEU A 271 9.18 31.15 -14.14
CA LEU A 271 8.35 32.22 -14.68
C LEU A 271 7.56 31.74 -15.91
N HIS A 272 6.62 32.52 -16.37
CA HIS A 272 6.09 32.34 -17.72
C HIS A 272 7.20 32.57 -18.76
N ALA A 273 7.20 31.81 -19.85
CA ALA A 273 8.26 31.91 -20.87
C ALA A 273 8.47 33.32 -21.43
N PRO A 274 7.43 34.12 -21.73
CA PRO A 274 7.61 35.54 -22.13
C PRO A 274 8.25 36.38 -21.04
N ASP A 275 7.91 36.17 -19.77
CA ASP A 275 8.49 36.93 -18.65
C ASP A 275 9.97 36.57 -18.44
N ALA A 276 10.34 35.29 -18.63
CA ALA A 276 11.72 34.87 -18.62
C ALA A 276 12.55 35.56 -19.71
N LEU A 277 12.02 35.64 -20.94
CA LEU A 277 12.67 36.40 -22.02
C LEU A 277 12.75 37.91 -21.74
N LYS A 278 11.73 38.50 -21.15
CA LYS A 278 11.72 39.90 -20.74
C LYS A 278 12.85 40.22 -19.75
N ILE A 279 13.05 39.36 -18.75
CA ILE A 279 14.08 39.52 -17.72
C ILE A 279 15.47 39.31 -18.30
N LEU A 280 15.65 38.37 -19.22
CA LEU A 280 16.91 38.19 -19.94
C LEU A 280 17.22 39.33 -20.90
N GLY A 281 16.21 39.93 -21.51
CA GLY A 281 16.35 41.05 -22.42
C GLY A 281 17.40 40.76 -23.51
N ASN A 282 18.35 41.66 -23.70
CA ASN A 282 19.45 41.52 -24.67
C ASN A 282 20.47 40.44 -24.34
N GLN A 283 20.36 39.81 -23.17
CA GLN A 283 21.23 38.68 -22.72
C GLN A 283 20.67 37.33 -23.21
N ALA A 284 19.44 37.29 -23.74
CA ALA A 284 18.85 36.04 -24.24
C ALA A 284 19.63 35.57 -25.48
N THR A 285 19.97 34.28 -25.53
CA THR A 285 20.58 33.64 -26.69
C THR A 285 19.56 33.45 -27.82
N PHE A 286 20.04 33.13 -29.02
CA PHE A 286 19.18 32.82 -30.14
C PHE A 286 18.25 31.62 -29.81
N ASP A 287 18.79 30.53 -29.22
CA ASP A 287 18.01 29.34 -28.82
C ASP A 287 17.00 29.69 -27.75
N GLU A 288 17.35 30.43 -26.71
CA GLU A 288 16.42 30.86 -25.66
C GLU A 288 15.29 31.70 -26.27
N THR A 289 15.60 32.65 -27.17
CA THR A 289 14.59 33.49 -27.83
C THR A 289 13.67 32.65 -28.72
N ARG A 290 14.21 31.73 -29.51
CA ARG A 290 13.48 30.86 -30.40
C ARG A 290 12.56 29.90 -29.64
N ILE A 291 13.11 29.20 -28.64
CA ILE A 291 12.39 28.16 -27.91
C ILE A 291 11.37 28.78 -26.94
N LEU A 292 11.77 29.71 -26.09
CA LEU A 292 10.85 30.33 -25.13
C LEU A 292 9.82 31.25 -25.83
N GLY A 293 10.20 31.87 -26.94
CA GLY A 293 9.29 32.72 -27.74
C GLY A 293 8.17 31.95 -28.45
N ALA A 294 8.27 30.65 -28.59
CA ALA A 294 7.21 29.81 -29.17
C ALA A 294 6.02 29.59 -28.19
N PHE A 295 6.21 29.82 -26.90
CA PHE A 295 5.16 29.67 -25.89
C PHE A 295 4.35 30.95 -25.76
N GLN A 296 3.16 30.94 -26.37
CA GLN A 296 2.21 32.04 -26.31
C GLN A 296 1.31 31.91 -25.09
N TYR A 297 0.83 33.09 -24.61
CA TYR A 297 -0.07 33.16 -23.45
C TYR A 297 -1.30 33.99 -23.81
N VAL A 298 -2.47 33.52 -23.36
CA VAL A 298 -3.73 34.29 -23.39
C VAL A 298 -4.01 34.75 -21.95
N TYR A 299 -4.26 36.06 -21.82
CA TYR A 299 -4.63 36.67 -20.55
C TYR A 299 -6.14 36.71 -20.43
N SER A 300 -6.65 36.22 -19.28
CA SER A 300 -8.06 36.22 -18.94
C SER A 300 -8.32 37.09 -17.73
N ASP A 301 -9.37 37.91 -17.82
CA ASP A 301 -9.94 38.64 -16.71
C ASP A 301 -10.85 37.70 -15.92
N ILE A 302 -10.55 37.50 -14.64
CA ILE A 302 -11.25 36.63 -13.69
C ILE A 302 -12.04 37.50 -12.73
N PHE A 303 -13.34 37.29 -12.65
CA PHE A 303 -14.24 37.99 -11.73
C PHE A 303 -14.79 37.00 -10.70
N LEU A 304 -14.55 37.29 -9.42
CA LEU A 304 -15.27 36.65 -8.31
C LEU A 304 -16.53 37.45 -8.03
N HIS A 305 -17.70 36.82 -8.09
CA HIS A 305 -18.97 37.51 -7.99
C HIS A 305 -20.09 36.59 -7.46
N ARG A 306 -21.32 37.12 -7.36
CA ARG A 306 -22.51 36.38 -6.94
C ARG A 306 -23.66 36.44 -7.98
N ASP A 307 -23.41 36.86 -9.15
CA ASP A 307 -24.41 37.08 -10.21
C ASP A 307 -24.78 35.77 -10.92
N LYS A 308 -25.98 35.26 -10.62
CA LYS A 308 -26.48 33.99 -11.17
C LYS A 308 -26.80 34.03 -12.68
N ARG A 309 -26.80 35.20 -13.30
CA ARG A 309 -26.99 35.33 -14.75
C ARG A 309 -25.86 34.71 -15.56
N PHE A 310 -24.71 34.47 -14.89
CA PHE A 310 -23.57 33.75 -15.46
C PHE A 310 -23.63 32.24 -15.18
N MET A 311 -24.83 31.70 -14.95
CA MET A 311 -25.11 30.25 -14.87
C MET A 311 -26.07 29.83 -15.98
N PRO A 312 -26.12 28.56 -16.40
CA PRO A 312 -27.14 28.07 -17.34
C PRO A 312 -28.56 28.49 -16.96
N GLN A 313 -29.43 28.74 -17.93
CA GLN A 313 -30.81 29.14 -17.64
C GLN A 313 -31.58 28.08 -16.91
N ASN A 314 -31.36 26.78 -17.26
CA ASN A 314 -32.00 25.68 -16.57
C ASN A 314 -31.12 25.24 -15.40
N PRO A 315 -31.60 25.35 -14.13
CA PRO A 315 -30.85 24.91 -12.97
C PRO A 315 -30.48 23.42 -12.97
N ALA A 316 -31.19 22.57 -13.74
CA ALA A 316 -30.82 21.16 -13.90
C ALA A 316 -29.51 20.96 -14.67
N ALA A 317 -29.08 21.93 -15.47
CA ALA A 317 -27.81 21.95 -16.18
C ALA A 317 -26.65 22.45 -15.29
N TRP A 318 -26.92 23.15 -14.18
CA TRP A 318 -25.87 23.74 -13.33
C TRP A 318 -24.85 22.69 -12.92
N SER A 319 -23.60 23.01 -13.17
CA SER A 319 -22.47 22.12 -12.92
C SER A 319 -21.33 22.90 -12.23
N ALA A 320 -20.30 22.21 -11.80
CA ALA A 320 -19.13 22.86 -11.21
C ALA A 320 -18.45 23.83 -12.21
N TRP A 321 -18.43 23.45 -13.47
CA TRP A 321 -17.89 24.24 -14.59
C TRP A 321 -19.02 24.49 -15.58
N ASN A 322 -19.29 25.76 -15.91
CA ASN A 322 -20.39 26.15 -16.78
C ASN A 322 -19.87 27.02 -17.94
N PHE A 323 -19.92 26.45 -19.13
CA PHE A 323 -19.58 27.15 -20.37
C PHE A 323 -20.81 27.83 -20.94
N LEU A 324 -20.72 29.13 -21.19
CA LEU A 324 -21.82 29.96 -21.64
C LEU A 324 -21.43 30.75 -22.90
N GLU A 325 -22.24 30.62 -23.93
CA GLU A 325 -22.13 31.42 -25.16
C GLU A 325 -23.27 32.43 -25.25
N SER A 326 -22.95 33.70 -25.51
CA SER A 326 -23.92 34.75 -25.74
C SER A 326 -24.37 34.79 -27.20
N PHE A 327 -25.41 35.57 -27.54
CA PHE A 327 -25.94 35.71 -28.91
C PHE A 327 -24.92 36.28 -29.91
N ASP A 328 -23.96 37.05 -29.46
CA ASP A 328 -22.88 37.62 -30.25
C ASP A 328 -21.63 36.69 -30.27
N SER A 329 -21.83 35.41 -29.97
CA SER A 329 -20.79 34.36 -29.95
C SER A 329 -19.65 34.63 -28.97
N LYS A 330 -19.82 35.59 -28.05
CA LYS A 330 -18.88 35.74 -26.92
C LYS A 330 -19.07 34.63 -25.93
N VAL A 331 -17.97 34.11 -25.46
CA VAL A 331 -17.94 32.93 -24.57
C VAL A 331 -17.34 33.33 -23.25
N CYS A 332 -17.97 32.87 -22.16
CA CYS A 332 -17.39 32.93 -20.82
C CYS A 332 -17.50 31.58 -20.13
N LEU A 333 -16.64 31.38 -19.16
CA LEU A 333 -16.62 30.18 -18.33
C LEU A 333 -16.87 30.59 -16.87
N THR A 334 -17.86 29.96 -16.24
CA THR A 334 -18.20 30.21 -14.84
C THR A 334 -17.96 28.98 -13.99
N TYR A 335 -17.14 29.10 -12.97
CA TYR A 335 -16.92 28.11 -11.94
C TYR A 335 -17.87 28.34 -10.76
N TRP A 336 -18.58 27.30 -10.32
CA TRP A 336 -19.42 27.33 -9.13
C TRP A 336 -18.65 26.81 -7.93
N LEU A 337 -18.04 27.74 -7.15
CA LEU A 337 -17.11 27.41 -6.08
C LEU A 337 -17.76 26.65 -4.93
N ASN A 338 -19.06 26.91 -4.65
CA ASN A 338 -19.76 26.20 -3.58
C ASN A 338 -19.71 24.67 -3.73
N VAL A 339 -19.78 24.21 -4.98
CA VAL A 339 -19.74 22.79 -5.34
C VAL A 339 -18.30 22.32 -5.55
N LEU A 340 -17.51 23.12 -6.26
CA LEU A 340 -16.16 22.77 -6.63
C LEU A 340 -15.21 22.66 -5.40
N GLN A 341 -15.45 23.48 -4.39
CA GLN A 341 -14.61 23.62 -3.21
C GLN A 341 -15.31 23.21 -1.90
N ASN A 342 -16.44 22.53 -1.96
CA ASN A 342 -17.19 22.04 -0.79
C ASN A 342 -17.38 23.11 0.31
N LEU A 343 -17.94 24.29 -0.05
CA LEU A 343 -18.05 25.42 0.89
C LEU A 343 -19.09 25.22 2.01
N GLY A 344 -19.72 24.03 2.09
CA GLY A 344 -20.74 23.73 3.08
C GLY A 344 -22.09 24.40 2.82
N GLU A 345 -22.90 24.54 3.84
CA GLU A 345 -24.26 25.11 3.78
C GLU A 345 -24.24 26.66 3.74
N THR A 346 -23.59 27.25 2.74
CA THR A 346 -23.73 28.69 2.50
C THR A 346 -24.87 28.97 1.54
N SER A 347 -25.79 29.87 1.90
CA SER A 347 -26.93 30.29 1.07
C SER A 347 -26.51 31.19 -0.07
N LEU A 348 -25.30 31.74 -0.04
CA LEU A 348 -24.79 32.68 -1.04
C LEU A 348 -23.96 31.93 -2.09
N PRO A 349 -24.20 32.14 -3.39
CA PRO A 349 -23.37 31.61 -4.43
C PRO A 349 -22.03 32.36 -4.50
N PHE A 350 -20.94 31.62 -4.63
CA PHE A 350 -19.65 32.13 -5.01
C PHE A 350 -19.32 31.63 -6.42
N LEU A 351 -19.21 32.55 -7.37
CA LEU A 351 -18.98 32.26 -8.77
C LEU A 351 -17.70 32.97 -9.22
N VAL A 352 -16.92 32.26 -10.00
CA VAL A 352 -15.76 32.82 -10.68
C VAL A 352 -15.99 32.73 -12.16
N THR A 353 -16.12 33.89 -12.85
CA THR A 353 -16.31 33.95 -14.30
C THR A 353 -15.08 34.51 -14.99
N LEU A 354 -14.63 33.81 -16.02
CA LEU A 354 -13.53 34.21 -16.90
C LEU A 354 -14.11 34.92 -18.14
N ASN A 355 -13.54 36.07 -18.45
CA ASN A 355 -13.88 36.88 -19.66
C ASN A 355 -15.39 37.09 -19.83
N PRO A 356 -16.12 37.58 -18.84
CA PRO A 356 -17.53 37.84 -18.98
C PRO A 356 -17.80 38.90 -20.07
N ASP A 357 -18.94 38.80 -20.76
CA ASP A 357 -19.37 39.76 -21.79
C ASP A 357 -19.71 41.14 -21.19
N HIS A 358 -20.02 41.21 -19.91
CA HIS A 358 -20.20 42.44 -19.14
C HIS A 358 -19.73 42.19 -17.68
N VAL A 359 -19.47 43.27 -16.95
CA VAL A 359 -19.05 43.17 -15.55
C VAL A 359 -20.19 42.55 -14.70
N PRO A 360 -19.94 41.45 -14.02
CA PRO A 360 -20.96 40.78 -13.18
C PRO A 360 -21.45 41.71 -12.05
N GLU A 361 -22.76 41.63 -11.75
CA GLU A 361 -23.30 42.28 -10.55
C GLU A 361 -22.71 41.63 -9.29
N HIS A 362 -22.59 42.41 -8.21
CA HIS A 362 -21.97 41.97 -6.98
C HIS A 362 -20.58 41.38 -7.17
N THR A 363 -19.74 41.98 -8.01
CA THR A 363 -18.32 41.65 -8.15
C THR A 363 -17.60 41.92 -6.82
N LEU A 364 -16.94 40.88 -6.30
CA LEU A 364 -16.15 40.92 -5.07
C LEU A 364 -14.68 41.20 -5.34
N LEU A 365 -14.15 40.64 -6.45
CA LEU A 365 -12.76 40.81 -6.86
C LEU A 365 -12.60 40.67 -8.37
N LYS A 366 -11.68 41.46 -8.93
CA LYS A 366 -11.15 41.25 -10.27
C LYS A 366 -9.68 40.86 -10.19
N TRP A 367 -9.28 39.83 -10.95
CA TRP A 367 -7.89 39.40 -11.09
C TRP A 367 -7.62 39.01 -12.54
N SER A 368 -6.43 39.36 -13.07
CA SER A 368 -6.02 38.97 -14.42
C SER A 368 -4.87 37.97 -14.34
N THR A 369 -4.91 36.92 -15.15
CA THR A 369 -3.85 35.91 -15.20
C THR A 369 -3.67 35.36 -16.60
N GLY A 370 -2.43 34.90 -16.91
CA GLY A 370 -2.07 34.34 -18.20
C GLY A 370 -2.04 32.81 -18.18
N HIS A 371 -2.60 32.20 -19.22
CA HIS A 371 -2.55 30.75 -19.44
C HIS A 371 -1.80 30.44 -20.74
N PRO A 372 -0.90 29.41 -20.74
CA PRO A 372 -0.18 29.00 -21.94
C PRO A 372 -1.12 28.37 -22.97
N VAL A 373 -0.93 28.70 -24.24
CA VAL A 373 -1.73 28.14 -25.33
C VAL A 373 -1.06 26.90 -25.90
N PRO A 374 -1.76 25.75 -26.03
CA PRO A 374 -1.21 24.53 -26.59
C PRO A 374 -1.08 24.57 -28.11
N SER A 375 -0.30 25.56 -28.64
CA SER A 375 -0.06 25.74 -30.05
C SER A 375 0.87 24.65 -30.63
N VAL A 376 0.83 24.51 -31.97
CA VAL A 376 1.78 23.61 -32.68
C VAL A 376 3.22 24.08 -32.45
N ALA A 377 3.48 25.37 -32.41
CA ALA A 377 4.80 25.94 -32.15
C ALA A 377 5.29 25.57 -30.73
N ALA A 378 4.42 25.73 -29.73
CA ALA A 378 4.73 25.35 -28.35
C ALA A 378 5.00 23.84 -28.20
N SER A 379 4.19 23.00 -28.88
CA SER A 379 4.38 21.52 -28.88
C SER A 379 5.73 21.11 -29.48
N LYS A 380 6.20 21.78 -30.56
CA LYS A 380 7.53 21.54 -31.14
C LYS A 380 8.65 22.08 -30.23
N ALA A 381 8.52 23.26 -29.70
CA ALA A 381 9.50 23.87 -28.81
C ALA A 381 9.70 23.11 -27.49
N SER A 382 8.66 22.46 -26.98
CA SER A 382 8.77 21.66 -25.75
C SER A 382 9.75 20.47 -25.88
N LEU A 383 9.96 19.95 -27.10
CA LEU A 383 10.93 18.89 -27.37
C LEU A 383 12.38 19.40 -27.40
N GLU A 384 12.57 20.70 -27.53
CA GLU A 384 13.89 21.33 -27.62
C GLU A 384 14.32 22.04 -26.33
N LEU A 385 13.50 22.03 -25.29
CA LEU A 385 13.78 22.72 -24.02
C LEU A 385 15.10 22.30 -23.37
N ASP A 386 15.49 21.03 -23.51
CA ASP A 386 16.76 20.52 -22.99
C ASP A 386 17.98 21.23 -23.60
N HIS A 387 17.84 21.80 -24.78
CA HIS A 387 18.92 22.51 -25.44
C HIS A 387 19.29 23.84 -24.75
N ILE A 388 18.42 24.39 -23.90
CA ILE A 388 18.66 25.64 -23.17
C ILE A 388 18.86 25.43 -21.66
N GLN A 389 18.53 24.23 -21.13
CA GLN A 389 18.63 23.97 -19.70
C GLN A 389 20.07 23.98 -19.18
N GLY A 390 20.29 24.67 -18.07
CA GLY A 390 21.59 24.72 -17.36
C GLY A 390 22.71 25.47 -18.07
N LYS A 391 22.49 25.94 -19.31
CA LYS A 391 23.49 26.76 -20.03
C LYS A 391 23.68 28.08 -19.30
N ARG A 392 24.93 28.48 -19.12
CA ARG A 392 25.31 29.71 -18.37
C ARG A 392 24.80 29.73 -16.92
N GLY A 393 24.55 28.55 -16.31
CA GLY A 393 24.02 28.43 -14.94
C GLY A 393 22.53 28.83 -14.82
N ILE A 394 21.81 28.96 -15.92
CA ILE A 394 20.39 29.35 -15.96
C ILE A 394 19.53 28.11 -16.26
N TRP A 395 18.51 27.90 -15.46
CA TRP A 395 17.52 26.82 -15.60
C TRP A 395 16.12 27.44 -15.77
N PHE A 396 15.34 26.88 -16.66
CA PHE A 396 13.97 27.33 -16.92
C PHE A 396 12.99 26.29 -16.42
N CYS A 397 11.96 26.71 -15.70
CA CYS A 397 10.85 25.82 -15.32
C CYS A 397 9.54 26.61 -15.31
N GLY A 398 8.46 25.88 -15.54
CA GLY A 398 7.11 26.43 -15.58
C GLY A 398 6.14 25.40 -16.15
N ALA A 399 4.85 25.61 -15.90
CA ALA A 399 3.79 24.69 -16.37
C ALA A 399 3.72 24.61 -17.92
N TYR A 400 4.26 25.61 -18.64
CA TYR A 400 4.31 25.64 -20.11
C TYR A 400 5.16 24.51 -20.71
N GLN A 401 6.01 23.86 -19.91
CA GLN A 401 6.82 22.71 -20.34
C GLN A 401 5.99 21.43 -20.52
N GLY A 402 4.73 21.46 -20.09
CA GLY A 402 3.75 20.38 -20.28
C GLY A 402 2.43 20.94 -20.85
N TYR A 403 1.33 20.52 -20.24
CA TYR A 403 -0.02 20.96 -20.66
C TYR A 403 -0.47 22.29 -20.05
N GLY A 404 0.29 22.87 -19.14
CA GLY A 404 0.00 24.14 -18.48
C GLY A 404 -0.59 24.04 -17.07
N PHE A 405 -0.53 22.90 -16.43
CA PHE A 405 -1.15 22.62 -15.13
C PHE A 405 -0.15 22.53 -13.98
N HIS A 406 -0.66 22.47 -12.75
CA HIS A 406 0.16 22.39 -11.53
C HIS A 406 1.12 21.18 -11.52
N GLU A 407 0.68 20.03 -12.01
CA GLU A 407 1.53 18.85 -12.15
C GLU A 407 2.74 19.12 -13.07
N ASP A 408 2.51 19.80 -14.18
CA ASP A 408 3.58 20.14 -15.13
C ASP A 408 4.55 21.15 -14.54
N GLY A 409 4.01 22.13 -13.81
CA GLY A 409 4.83 23.11 -13.10
C GLY A 409 5.68 22.46 -11.99
N LEU A 410 5.13 21.53 -11.27
CA LEU A 410 5.82 20.76 -10.25
C LEU A 410 6.95 19.91 -10.87
N LYS A 411 6.65 19.14 -11.92
CA LYS A 411 7.65 18.34 -12.65
C LYS A 411 8.80 19.21 -13.18
N ALA A 412 8.48 20.33 -13.82
CA ALA A 412 9.47 21.25 -14.34
C ALA A 412 10.38 21.80 -13.21
N GLY A 413 9.79 22.14 -12.07
CA GLY A 413 10.53 22.61 -10.90
C GLY A 413 11.45 21.54 -10.31
N MET A 414 10.97 20.28 -10.19
CA MET A 414 11.80 19.15 -9.75
C MET A 414 12.97 18.90 -10.70
N THR A 415 12.69 18.86 -12.01
CA THR A 415 13.71 18.62 -13.04
C THR A 415 14.79 19.71 -13.01
N ALA A 416 14.40 21.00 -12.97
CA ALA A 416 15.35 22.09 -12.89
C ALA A 416 16.22 22.02 -11.62
N ALA A 417 15.62 21.76 -10.47
CA ALA A 417 16.37 21.65 -9.20
C ALA A 417 17.35 20.48 -9.19
N HIS A 418 16.94 19.31 -9.69
CA HIS A 418 17.84 18.15 -9.81
C HIS A 418 18.96 18.43 -10.83
N GLY A 419 18.66 19.13 -11.93
CA GLY A 419 19.66 19.57 -12.89
C GLY A 419 20.72 20.49 -12.25
N VAL A 420 20.30 21.47 -11.44
CA VAL A 420 21.22 22.30 -10.64
C VAL A 420 22.10 21.46 -9.73
N LEU A 421 21.57 20.39 -9.13
CA LEU A 421 22.31 19.47 -8.26
C LEU A 421 23.19 18.46 -9.02
N GLY A 422 23.15 18.44 -10.35
CA GLY A 422 23.85 17.43 -11.17
C GLY A 422 23.32 16.02 -10.99
N LYS A 423 22.04 15.86 -10.63
CA LYS A 423 21.38 14.57 -10.36
C LYS A 423 20.31 14.28 -11.41
N SER A 424 20.08 13.02 -11.69
CA SER A 424 18.91 12.60 -12.48
C SER A 424 17.64 12.81 -11.66
N CYS A 425 16.58 13.32 -12.31
CA CYS A 425 15.26 13.46 -11.69
C CYS A 425 14.41 12.23 -12.06
N THR A 426 13.94 11.50 -11.06
CA THR A 426 13.00 10.39 -11.26
C THR A 426 11.59 10.94 -11.05
N LEU A 427 10.85 11.10 -12.16
CA LEU A 427 9.46 11.52 -12.13
C LEU A 427 8.54 10.29 -12.19
N SER A 428 7.49 10.28 -11.39
CA SER A 428 6.43 9.30 -11.50
C SER A 428 5.70 9.47 -12.84
N SER A 429 5.65 8.41 -13.64
CA SER A 429 4.88 8.39 -14.88
C SER A 429 3.38 8.42 -14.57
N ASN A 430 2.58 8.95 -15.49
CA ASN A 430 1.13 8.86 -15.35
C ASN A 430 0.73 7.38 -15.27
N PRO A 431 -0.02 6.97 -14.24
CA PRO A 431 -0.46 5.60 -14.10
C PRO A 431 -1.30 5.18 -15.31
N ARG A 432 -1.15 3.94 -15.73
CA ARG A 432 -2.00 3.38 -16.79
C ARG A 432 -3.44 3.38 -16.32
N HIS A 433 -4.34 3.86 -17.16
CA HIS A 433 -5.75 3.91 -16.81
C HIS A 433 -6.34 2.51 -16.63
N MET A 434 -6.93 2.28 -15.47
CA MET A 434 -7.64 1.06 -15.15
C MET A 434 -9.05 1.11 -15.76
N ILE A 435 -9.28 0.36 -16.84
CA ILE A 435 -10.62 0.22 -17.47
C ILE A 435 -11.19 -1.15 -17.10
N PRO A 436 -12.09 -1.24 -16.10
CA PRO A 436 -12.72 -2.51 -15.76
C PRO A 436 -13.72 -2.95 -16.85
N SER A 437 -13.67 -4.21 -17.22
CA SER A 437 -14.73 -4.88 -18.00
C SER A 437 -16.03 -4.98 -17.18
N LEU A 438 -17.14 -5.34 -17.80
CA LEU A 438 -18.43 -5.48 -17.08
C LEU A 438 -18.35 -6.43 -15.88
N LYS A 439 -17.64 -7.57 -16.02
CA LYS A 439 -17.44 -8.52 -14.92
C LYS A 439 -16.57 -7.97 -13.80
N GLU A 440 -15.54 -7.22 -14.15
CA GLU A 440 -14.65 -6.58 -13.18
C GLU A 440 -15.33 -5.39 -12.49
N THR A 441 -16.22 -4.67 -13.20
CA THR A 441 -17.08 -3.64 -12.60
C THR A 441 -18.01 -4.25 -11.56
N GLY A 442 -18.62 -5.38 -11.86
CA GLY A 442 -19.43 -6.13 -10.89
C GLY A 442 -18.62 -6.58 -9.69
N ALA A 443 -17.43 -7.13 -9.92
CA ALA A 443 -16.50 -7.53 -8.86
C ALA A 443 -16.05 -6.35 -7.99
N ARG A 444 -15.73 -5.22 -8.59
CA ARG A 444 -15.33 -3.98 -7.92
C ARG A 444 -16.42 -3.47 -6.95
N LEU A 445 -17.64 -3.36 -7.43
CA LEU A 445 -18.78 -2.94 -6.60
C LEU A 445 -19.02 -3.92 -5.45
N PHE A 446 -18.88 -5.21 -5.73
CA PHE A 446 -19.05 -6.27 -4.73
C PHE A 446 -17.98 -6.19 -3.64
N VAL A 447 -16.69 -6.13 -4.01
CA VAL A 447 -15.55 -6.05 -3.06
C VAL A 447 -15.63 -4.77 -2.23
N ALA A 448 -15.92 -3.62 -2.86
CA ALA A 448 -16.08 -2.36 -2.14
C ALA A 448 -17.21 -2.44 -1.10
N ARG A 449 -18.37 -3.01 -1.46
CA ARG A 449 -19.49 -3.20 -0.53
C ARG A 449 -19.16 -4.18 0.58
N PHE A 450 -18.47 -5.28 0.26
CA PHE A 450 -18.01 -6.26 1.24
C PHE A 450 -17.09 -5.62 2.27
N LEU A 451 -16.03 -4.94 1.81
CA LEU A 451 -15.07 -4.28 2.70
C LEU A 451 -15.74 -3.21 3.58
N GLY A 452 -16.67 -2.42 3.03
CA GLY A 452 -17.45 -1.44 3.79
C GLY A 452 -18.33 -2.03 4.90
N GLN A 453 -18.67 -3.32 4.82
CA GLN A 453 -19.45 -4.02 5.85
C GLN A 453 -18.56 -4.87 6.78
N TYR A 454 -17.42 -5.32 6.27
CA TYR A 454 -16.49 -6.18 6.96
C TYR A 454 -15.56 -5.41 7.89
N ILE A 455 -15.03 -4.26 7.43
CA ILE A 455 -14.08 -3.46 8.22
C ILE A 455 -14.82 -2.69 9.32
N SER A 456 -14.68 -3.16 10.54
CA SER A 456 -15.19 -2.53 11.77
C SER A 456 -14.08 -2.04 12.70
N THR A 457 -12.84 -2.47 12.45
CA THR A 457 -11.63 -2.15 13.21
C THR A 457 -10.51 -1.80 12.24
N GLY A 458 -9.81 -0.68 12.47
CA GLY A 458 -8.77 -0.17 11.58
C GLY A 458 -9.31 0.63 10.40
N SER A 459 -8.43 1.08 9.53
CA SER A 459 -8.74 1.87 8.32
C SER A 459 -8.06 1.30 7.10
N MET A 460 -8.82 1.08 6.03
CA MET A 460 -8.32 0.62 4.73
C MET A 460 -8.75 1.59 3.64
N ILE A 461 -7.81 2.01 2.81
CA ILE A 461 -8.07 2.90 1.68
C ILE A 461 -7.62 2.20 0.40
N LEU A 462 -8.49 2.13 -0.60
CA LEU A 462 -8.16 1.68 -1.95
C LEU A 462 -8.07 2.88 -2.87
N LEU A 463 -6.90 3.08 -3.46
CA LEU A 463 -6.61 4.14 -4.42
C LEU A 463 -6.53 3.51 -5.81
N GLU A 464 -7.55 3.66 -6.61
CA GLU A 464 -7.55 3.12 -7.98
C GLU A 464 -6.74 3.99 -8.93
N GLU A 465 -6.06 3.38 -9.87
CA GLU A 465 -5.44 4.07 -11.02
C GLU A 465 -6.48 4.59 -12.03
N GLY A 466 -7.63 4.87 -11.62
CA GLY A 466 -8.71 5.59 -12.30
C GLY A 466 -9.18 6.77 -11.44
N GLY A 467 -8.46 7.04 -10.33
CA GLY A 467 -8.74 8.15 -9.42
C GLY A 467 -9.91 7.95 -8.48
N THR A 468 -10.54 6.79 -8.47
CA THR A 468 -11.56 6.47 -7.46
C THR A 468 -10.89 6.09 -6.15
N ILE A 469 -11.43 6.61 -5.06
CA ILE A 469 -10.98 6.31 -3.70
C ILE A 469 -12.10 5.62 -2.96
N PHE A 470 -11.81 4.45 -2.39
CA PHE A 470 -12.69 3.81 -1.42
C PHE A 470 -12.02 3.89 -0.05
N THR A 471 -12.74 4.45 0.91
CA THR A 471 -12.28 4.51 2.30
C THR A 471 -13.20 3.65 3.16
N PHE A 472 -12.59 2.75 3.92
CA PHE A 472 -13.26 1.86 4.86
C PHE A 472 -12.71 2.14 6.25
N GLU A 473 -13.51 2.78 7.10
CA GLU A 473 -13.11 3.15 8.46
C GLU A 473 -13.93 2.37 9.47
N GLY A 474 -13.24 1.70 10.37
CA GLY A 474 -13.87 0.99 11.48
C GLY A 474 -14.41 1.96 12.53
N THR A 475 -15.55 1.62 13.13
CA THR A 475 -16.21 2.43 14.17
C THR A 475 -15.51 2.38 15.53
N ARG A 476 -14.56 1.49 15.74
CA ARG A 476 -13.80 1.35 17.00
C ARG A 476 -12.69 2.40 17.09
N LYS A 477 -12.87 3.39 17.97
CA LYS A 477 -12.02 4.60 18.07
C LYS A 477 -10.56 4.39 18.53
N ASN A 478 -10.14 3.23 18.97
CA ASN A 478 -8.79 3.00 19.56
C ASN A 478 -7.90 2.07 18.71
N CYS A 479 -8.12 1.98 17.40
CA CYS A 479 -7.25 1.19 16.53
C CYS A 479 -6.47 2.11 15.58
N HIS A 480 -5.15 2.10 15.69
CA HIS A 480 -4.24 2.88 14.85
C HIS A 480 -3.85 2.18 13.54
N LEU A 481 -4.32 0.94 13.31
CA LEU A 481 -4.01 0.19 12.10
C LEU A 481 -4.59 0.88 10.86
N LYS A 482 -3.73 1.26 9.95
CA LYS A 482 -4.11 1.87 8.67
C LYS A 482 -3.31 1.26 7.55
N THR A 483 -3.97 0.98 6.42
CA THR A 483 -3.30 0.57 5.17
C THR A 483 -3.90 1.30 3.98
N VAL A 484 -3.06 1.60 3.01
CA VAL A 484 -3.45 2.29 1.77
C VAL A 484 -2.93 1.48 0.58
N LEU A 485 -3.85 0.87 -0.15
CA LEU A 485 -3.57 0.08 -1.35
C LEU A 485 -3.74 0.93 -2.60
N ARG A 486 -2.76 0.89 -3.48
CA ARG A 486 -2.84 1.48 -4.83
C ARG A 486 -3.16 0.37 -5.83
N ILE A 487 -4.35 0.41 -6.42
CA ILE A 487 -4.85 -0.61 -7.34
C ILE A 487 -4.44 -0.25 -8.77
N HIS A 488 -3.62 -1.11 -9.40
CA HIS A 488 -3.06 -0.90 -10.73
C HIS A 488 -3.86 -1.61 -11.84
N SER A 489 -4.57 -2.68 -11.48
CA SER A 489 -5.33 -3.51 -12.43
C SER A 489 -6.71 -3.86 -11.89
N PRO A 490 -7.77 -3.81 -12.73
CA PRO A 490 -9.12 -4.24 -12.33
C PRO A 490 -9.20 -5.75 -12.02
N GLN A 491 -8.19 -6.53 -12.46
CA GLN A 491 -8.06 -7.95 -12.12
C GLN A 491 -7.96 -8.19 -10.61
N PHE A 492 -7.44 -7.22 -9.84
CA PHE A 492 -7.47 -7.24 -8.39
C PHE A 492 -8.86 -7.62 -7.86
N TYR A 493 -9.89 -6.89 -8.27
CA TYR A 493 -11.26 -7.11 -7.79
C TYR A 493 -11.82 -8.47 -8.19
N TRP A 494 -11.54 -8.89 -9.42
CA TRP A 494 -11.98 -10.20 -9.92
C TRP A 494 -11.31 -11.33 -9.15
N LYS A 495 -10.03 -11.26 -8.93
CA LYS A 495 -9.26 -12.27 -8.17
C LYS A 495 -9.72 -12.33 -6.72
N VAL A 496 -9.83 -11.19 -6.03
CA VAL A 496 -10.29 -11.13 -4.63
C VAL A 496 -11.73 -11.67 -4.51
N MET A 497 -12.63 -11.27 -5.40
CA MET A 497 -14.03 -11.76 -5.37
C MET A 497 -14.13 -13.28 -5.59
N THR A 498 -13.32 -13.83 -6.50
CA THR A 498 -13.47 -15.24 -6.92
C THR A 498 -12.60 -16.21 -6.14
N GLN A 499 -11.50 -15.76 -5.51
CA GLN A 499 -10.51 -16.62 -4.87
C GLN A 499 -10.13 -16.15 -3.45
N ALA A 500 -10.80 -15.12 -2.93
CA ALA A 500 -10.59 -14.56 -1.58
C ALA A 500 -9.10 -14.26 -1.27
N ASP A 501 -8.54 -14.87 -0.22
CA ASP A 501 -7.14 -14.71 0.23
C ASP A 501 -6.11 -15.14 -0.83
N LEU A 502 -6.36 -16.23 -1.53
CA LEU A 502 -5.51 -16.67 -2.65
C LEU A 502 -5.57 -15.68 -3.81
N GLY A 503 -6.74 -15.11 -4.08
CA GLY A 503 -6.89 -14.05 -5.07
C GLY A 503 -6.19 -12.75 -4.67
N LEU A 504 -6.15 -12.43 -3.40
CA LEU A 504 -5.41 -11.29 -2.86
C LEU A 504 -3.90 -11.51 -3.03
N ALA A 505 -3.40 -12.71 -2.69
CA ALA A 505 -2.01 -13.08 -2.88
C ALA A 505 -1.61 -13.04 -4.36
N ASP A 506 -2.40 -13.67 -5.24
CA ASP A 506 -2.13 -13.69 -6.67
C ASP A 506 -2.16 -12.28 -7.28
N ALA A 507 -3.05 -11.40 -6.81
CA ALA A 507 -3.09 -10.01 -7.22
C ALA A 507 -1.82 -9.24 -6.81
N TYR A 508 -1.31 -9.45 -5.59
CA TYR A 508 -0.08 -8.82 -5.12
C TYR A 508 1.14 -9.32 -5.90
N ILE A 509 1.30 -10.63 -6.04
CA ILE A 509 2.41 -11.27 -6.74
C ILE A 509 2.47 -10.83 -8.22
N ASN A 510 1.32 -10.66 -8.87
CA ASN A 510 1.25 -10.20 -10.24
C ASN A 510 1.36 -8.67 -10.38
N GLY A 511 1.37 -7.92 -9.27
CA GLY A 511 1.47 -6.46 -9.28
C GLY A 511 0.16 -5.77 -9.66
N ASP A 512 -0.99 -6.41 -9.46
CA ASP A 512 -2.29 -5.78 -9.68
C ASP A 512 -2.57 -4.67 -8.66
N PHE A 513 -1.86 -4.67 -7.53
CA PHE A 513 -1.85 -3.59 -6.55
C PHE A 513 -0.50 -3.50 -5.82
N SER A 514 -0.27 -2.37 -5.18
CA SER A 514 0.88 -2.10 -4.30
C SER A 514 0.44 -1.30 -3.08
N PHE A 515 1.36 -1.08 -2.14
CA PHE A 515 1.09 -0.24 -0.97
C PHE A 515 1.74 1.13 -1.11
N VAL A 516 1.09 2.17 -0.54
CA VAL A 516 1.69 3.50 -0.42
C VAL A 516 2.79 3.48 0.62
N ASP A 517 2.52 2.88 1.77
CA ASP A 517 3.53 2.53 2.77
C ASP A 517 4.14 1.17 2.39
N LYS A 518 5.41 1.18 2.01
CA LYS A 518 6.13 -0.02 1.57
C LYS A 518 6.63 -0.88 2.73
N ASP A 519 6.79 -0.27 3.91
CA ASP A 519 7.40 -0.93 5.06
C ASP A 519 6.35 -1.69 5.88
N GLU A 520 5.22 -1.04 6.21
CA GLU A 520 4.19 -1.66 7.06
C GLU A 520 2.85 -1.91 6.36
N GLY A 521 2.64 -1.41 5.14
CA GLY A 521 1.34 -1.44 4.46
C GLY A 521 0.77 -2.83 4.28
N LEU A 522 1.58 -3.80 3.89
CA LEU A 522 1.17 -5.20 3.71
C LEU A 522 0.88 -5.88 5.06
N LEU A 523 1.75 -5.68 6.05
CA LEU A 523 1.54 -6.21 7.40
C LEU A 523 0.25 -5.63 8.01
N ASN A 524 0.05 -4.32 7.91
CA ASN A 524 -1.16 -3.66 8.41
C ASN A 524 -2.44 -4.17 7.71
N LEU A 525 -2.37 -4.51 6.41
CA LEU A 525 -3.49 -5.16 5.71
C LEU A 525 -3.88 -6.47 6.42
N PHE A 526 -2.93 -7.34 6.67
CA PHE A 526 -3.20 -8.61 7.34
C PHE A 526 -3.71 -8.41 8.76
N MET A 527 -3.11 -7.49 9.53
CA MET A 527 -3.55 -7.18 10.88
C MET A 527 -5.00 -6.65 10.92
N ILE A 528 -5.40 -5.81 9.95
CA ILE A 528 -6.78 -5.34 9.81
C ILE A 528 -7.71 -6.51 9.47
N LEU A 529 -7.35 -7.36 8.51
CA LEU A 529 -8.17 -8.52 8.14
C LEU A 529 -8.36 -9.50 9.30
N ILE A 530 -7.30 -9.77 10.07
CA ILE A 530 -7.34 -10.63 11.24
C ILE A 530 -8.22 -10.02 12.36
N ALA A 531 -8.02 -8.72 12.66
CA ALA A 531 -8.80 -8.03 13.70
C ALA A 531 -10.30 -8.00 13.40
N ASN A 532 -10.69 -8.09 12.13
CA ASN A 532 -12.08 -8.11 11.70
C ASN A 532 -12.66 -9.53 11.53
N ARG A 533 -11.82 -10.56 11.43
CA ARG A 533 -12.25 -11.95 11.33
C ARG A 533 -12.83 -12.48 12.62
N ASP A 534 -12.20 -12.18 13.73
CA ASP A 534 -12.51 -12.77 15.05
C ASP A 534 -13.77 -12.14 15.71
N LEU A 535 -14.42 -11.20 15.00
CA LEU A 535 -15.67 -10.61 15.43
C LEU A 535 -16.87 -11.49 15.03
N ASP A 536 -17.06 -12.59 15.73
CA ASP A 536 -18.07 -13.65 15.52
C ASP A 536 -19.53 -13.16 15.32
N SER A 537 -19.84 -11.92 15.70
CA SER A 537 -21.16 -11.33 15.56
C SER A 537 -21.51 -10.89 14.14
N SER A 538 -20.54 -10.70 13.26
CA SER A 538 -20.76 -10.24 11.89
C SER A 538 -21.06 -11.39 10.91
N VAL A 539 -20.47 -12.56 11.11
CA VAL A 539 -20.73 -13.75 10.27
C VAL A 539 -22.14 -14.31 10.53
N SER A 540 -22.62 -14.28 11.78
CA SER A 540 -24.00 -14.67 12.11
C SER A 540 -25.03 -13.71 11.51
N LYS A 541 -24.76 -12.40 11.48
CA LYS A 541 -25.60 -11.39 10.83
C LYS A 541 -25.58 -11.50 9.29
N LEU A 542 -24.45 -11.92 8.71
CA LEU A 542 -24.33 -12.23 7.28
C LEU A 542 -25.13 -13.48 6.89
N LYS A 543 -25.13 -14.53 7.72
CA LYS A 543 -25.95 -15.72 7.50
C LYS A 543 -27.45 -15.43 7.60
N GLN A 544 -27.87 -14.45 8.39
CA GLN A 544 -29.28 -14.07 8.54
C GLN A 544 -29.83 -13.22 7.38
N LYS A 545 -28.97 -12.48 6.63
CA LYS A 545 -29.37 -11.75 5.41
C LYS A 545 -29.17 -12.61 4.16
N ARG A 546 -29.95 -13.69 4.03
CA ARG A 546 -30.03 -14.53 2.83
C ARG A 546 -30.39 -13.70 1.59
N GLY A 547 -29.60 -13.82 0.52
CA GLY A 547 -29.95 -13.40 -0.82
C GLY A 547 -28.81 -12.85 -1.69
N TRP A 548 -27.96 -12.00 -1.18
CA TRP A 548 -26.95 -11.28 -2.00
C TRP A 548 -25.53 -11.87 -1.92
N TRP A 549 -25.24 -12.64 -0.87
CA TRP A 549 -23.92 -13.21 -0.60
C TRP A 549 -23.70 -14.61 -1.17
N SER A 550 -24.77 -15.23 -1.69
CA SER A 550 -24.73 -16.56 -2.28
C SER A 550 -23.71 -16.73 -3.40
N PRO A 551 -23.49 -15.75 -4.30
CA PRO A 551 -22.49 -15.90 -5.38
C PRO A 551 -21.06 -15.97 -4.87
N MET A 552 -20.72 -15.21 -3.84
CA MET A 552 -19.35 -15.22 -3.29
C MET A 552 -19.08 -16.48 -2.47
N LEU A 553 -20.02 -16.90 -1.64
CA LEU A 553 -19.91 -18.17 -0.91
C LEU A 553 -19.84 -19.34 -1.90
N PHE A 554 -20.54 -19.24 -3.01
CA PHE A 554 -20.51 -20.24 -4.08
C PHE A 554 -19.18 -20.20 -4.86
N THR A 555 -18.70 -19.03 -5.26
CA THR A 555 -17.42 -18.89 -5.99
C THR A 555 -16.22 -19.17 -5.10
N ALA A 556 -16.23 -18.72 -3.85
CA ALA A 556 -15.22 -19.08 -2.85
C ALA A 556 -15.26 -20.58 -2.54
N GLY A 557 -16.45 -21.19 -2.47
CA GLY A 557 -16.63 -22.63 -2.31
C GLY A 557 -16.10 -23.42 -3.51
N ILE A 558 -16.35 -22.98 -4.74
CA ILE A 558 -15.81 -23.62 -5.96
C ILE A 558 -14.28 -23.45 -6.02
N ALA A 559 -13.76 -22.26 -5.71
CA ALA A 559 -12.32 -22.02 -5.66
C ALA A 559 -11.67 -22.91 -4.59
N SER A 560 -12.22 -22.94 -3.38
CA SER A 560 -11.74 -23.80 -2.29
C SER A 560 -11.80 -25.29 -2.68
N ALA A 561 -12.87 -25.73 -3.34
CA ALA A 561 -12.96 -27.11 -3.85
C ALA A 561 -11.89 -27.41 -4.91
N LYS A 562 -11.67 -26.51 -5.87
CA LYS A 562 -10.62 -26.64 -6.89
C LYS A 562 -9.24 -26.74 -6.27
N TYR A 563 -8.92 -25.87 -5.30
CA TYR A 563 -7.63 -25.88 -4.61
C TYR A 563 -7.52 -27.10 -3.68
N PHE A 564 -8.59 -27.51 -3.04
CA PHE A 564 -8.63 -28.73 -2.23
C PHE A 564 -8.34 -29.99 -3.07
N PHE A 565 -8.96 -30.15 -4.25
CA PHE A 565 -8.63 -31.24 -5.17
C PHE A 565 -7.18 -31.18 -5.64
N ARG A 566 -6.65 -29.99 -5.85
CA ARG A 566 -5.26 -29.78 -6.21
C ARG A 566 -4.32 -30.10 -5.02
N HIS A 567 -4.72 -29.81 -3.79
CA HIS A 567 -4.00 -30.17 -2.58
C HIS A 567 -3.97 -31.69 -2.39
N ILE A 568 -5.11 -32.37 -2.54
CA ILE A 568 -5.18 -33.85 -2.48
C ILE A 568 -4.26 -34.48 -3.54
N SER A 569 -4.20 -33.94 -4.74
CA SER A 569 -3.31 -34.45 -5.79
C SER A 569 -1.82 -34.28 -5.51
N ARG A 570 -1.47 -33.48 -4.48
CA ARG A 570 -0.11 -33.20 -4.02
C ARG A 570 0.23 -33.87 -2.69
N GLN A 571 -0.57 -34.87 -2.27
CA GLN A 571 -0.31 -35.62 -1.05
C GLN A 571 1.14 -36.14 -0.98
N ASN A 572 1.71 -36.12 0.20
CA ASN A 572 3.14 -36.36 0.47
C ASN A 572 3.52 -37.84 0.35
N THR A 573 3.24 -38.48 -0.77
CA THR A 573 3.79 -39.79 -1.12
C THR A 573 5.31 -39.70 -1.26
N LEU A 574 6.03 -40.83 -1.20
CA LEU A 574 7.49 -40.87 -1.28
C LEU A 574 8.10 -40.07 -2.46
N THR A 575 7.48 -40.18 -3.63
CA THR A 575 7.96 -39.51 -4.85
C THR A 575 7.53 -38.04 -4.93
N GLN A 576 6.32 -37.75 -4.51
CA GLN A 576 5.80 -36.39 -4.51
C GLN A 576 6.47 -35.55 -3.43
N ALA A 577 6.74 -36.18 -2.30
CA ALA A 577 7.46 -35.60 -1.17
C ALA A 577 8.80 -34.97 -1.61
N ARG A 578 9.67 -35.67 -2.31
CA ARG A 578 10.97 -35.15 -2.80
C ARG A 578 10.78 -33.97 -3.79
N ARG A 579 9.79 -34.08 -4.71
CA ARG A 579 9.52 -32.99 -5.69
C ARG A 579 9.08 -31.69 -5.05
N ASN A 580 8.22 -31.76 -4.06
CA ASN A 580 7.73 -30.58 -3.38
C ASN A 580 8.87 -29.95 -2.50
N ILE A 581 9.93 -30.65 -1.90
CA ILE A 581 11.12 -30.07 -1.25
C ILE A 581 12.07 -29.44 -2.25
N SER A 582 12.48 -30.17 -3.24
CA SER A 582 13.30 -29.64 -4.29
C SER A 582 12.75 -28.29 -4.80
N ARG A 583 11.45 -28.14 -4.87
CA ARG A 583 10.80 -26.85 -5.23
C ARG A 583 10.91 -25.73 -4.18
N HIS A 584 11.08 -25.96 -2.88
CA HIS A 584 11.27 -24.92 -1.86
C HIS A 584 12.74 -24.74 -1.43
N TYR A 585 13.47 -25.79 -1.17
CA TYR A 585 14.81 -25.68 -0.59
C TYR A 585 15.97 -25.78 -1.61
N ASP A 586 15.73 -26.21 -2.86
CA ASP A 586 16.75 -26.24 -3.91
C ASP A 586 16.74 -24.96 -4.78
N LEU A 587 16.25 -23.81 -4.26
CA LEU A 587 16.31 -22.53 -4.95
C LEU A 587 17.74 -22.02 -5.09
N SER A 588 18.37 -21.65 -4.02
CA SER A 588 19.81 -21.50 -3.87
C SER A 588 20.17 -21.17 -2.42
N ASN A 589 21.33 -21.61 -1.97
CA ASN A 589 21.83 -21.26 -0.64
C ASN A 589 22.10 -19.76 -0.52
N GLU A 590 22.52 -19.10 -1.62
CA GLU A 590 22.75 -17.65 -1.66
C GLU A 590 21.47 -16.87 -1.35
N LEU A 591 20.31 -17.31 -1.86
CA LEU A 591 19.05 -16.65 -1.55
C LEU A 591 18.75 -16.75 -0.06
N PHE A 592 18.83 -17.93 0.52
CA PHE A 592 18.55 -18.11 1.94
C PHE A 592 19.50 -17.29 2.81
N SER A 593 20.77 -17.15 2.41
CA SER A 593 21.76 -16.34 3.12
C SER A 593 21.46 -14.83 3.10
N LEU A 594 20.59 -14.33 2.21
CA LEU A 594 20.20 -12.93 2.17
C LEU A 594 19.30 -12.50 3.33
N PHE A 595 18.55 -13.42 3.92
CA PHE A 595 17.59 -13.11 4.98
C PHE A 595 17.74 -13.96 6.24
N LEU A 596 18.47 -15.08 6.19
CA LEU A 596 18.85 -15.83 7.37
C LEU A 596 20.14 -15.28 7.96
N ASP A 597 20.36 -15.57 9.25
CA ASP A 597 21.62 -15.30 9.93
C ASP A 597 22.70 -16.32 9.49
N GLU A 598 23.96 -16.11 9.95
CA GLU A 598 25.10 -16.97 9.61
C GLU A 598 24.89 -18.45 9.95
N SER A 599 23.98 -18.76 10.88
CA SER A 599 23.67 -20.15 11.23
C SER A 599 22.82 -20.85 10.16
N MET A 600 22.30 -20.13 9.19
CA MET A 600 21.39 -20.67 8.17
C MET A 600 20.23 -21.47 8.78
N THR A 601 19.71 -21.00 9.93
CA THR A 601 18.63 -21.70 10.62
C THR A 601 17.27 -21.19 10.17
N TYR A 602 16.58 -21.96 9.36
CA TYR A 602 15.26 -21.60 8.81
C TYR A 602 14.13 -22.18 9.64
N SER A 603 14.01 -21.69 10.86
CA SER A 603 12.96 -22.02 11.84
C SER A 603 12.82 -20.89 12.86
N CYS A 604 11.72 -20.87 13.62
CA CYS A 604 11.46 -19.81 14.59
C CYS A 604 12.56 -19.69 15.64
N ALA A 605 13.10 -18.49 15.82
CA ALA A 605 14.07 -18.16 16.85
C ALA A 605 13.39 -17.87 18.20
N VAL A 606 14.15 -17.88 19.30
CA VAL A 606 13.67 -17.52 20.63
C VAL A 606 14.35 -16.24 21.07
N PHE A 607 13.63 -15.10 20.93
CA PHE A 607 14.12 -13.78 21.31
C PHE A 607 13.92 -13.50 22.81
N LYS A 608 14.84 -12.76 23.41
CA LYS A 608 14.69 -12.20 24.77
C LYS A 608 14.12 -10.80 24.79
N SER A 609 14.37 -10.04 23.73
CA SER A 609 13.88 -8.68 23.52
C SER A 609 13.65 -8.44 22.04
N GLU A 610 12.88 -7.39 21.69
CA GLU A 610 12.58 -7.03 20.30
C GLU A 610 13.82 -6.59 19.51
N ASP A 611 14.82 -6.01 20.18
CA ASP A 611 16.06 -5.51 19.56
C ASP A 611 17.20 -6.55 19.53
N GLU A 612 16.91 -7.80 19.86
CA GLU A 612 17.95 -8.84 19.91
C GLU A 612 18.36 -9.31 18.51
N ASP A 613 19.65 -9.55 18.33
CA ASP A 613 20.18 -10.10 17.09
C ASP A 613 19.64 -11.51 16.79
N LEU A 614 19.27 -11.74 15.52
CA LEU A 614 18.69 -13.01 15.07
C LEU A 614 19.59 -14.22 15.37
N LYS A 615 20.91 -14.09 15.17
CA LYS A 615 21.85 -15.17 15.46
C LYS A 615 21.84 -15.59 16.94
N ALA A 616 21.81 -14.60 17.85
CA ALA A 616 21.74 -14.86 19.29
C ALA A 616 20.44 -15.58 19.67
N ALA A 617 19.31 -15.15 19.08
CA ALA A 617 18.01 -15.77 19.29
C ALA A 617 17.95 -17.19 18.70
N GLN A 618 18.52 -17.44 17.53
CA GLN A 618 18.62 -18.76 16.91
C GLN A 618 19.52 -19.70 17.72
N MET A 619 20.67 -19.24 18.17
CA MET A 619 21.56 -20.06 18.99
C MET A 619 20.97 -20.39 20.36
N ARG A 620 20.11 -19.53 20.92
CA ARG A 620 19.32 -19.84 22.12
C ARG A 620 18.32 -20.95 21.83
N LYS A 621 17.56 -20.89 20.75
CA LYS A 621 16.65 -21.96 20.34
C LYS A 621 17.39 -23.28 20.16
N VAL A 622 18.53 -23.31 19.50
CA VAL A 622 19.38 -24.48 19.34
C VAL A 622 19.80 -25.03 20.71
N SER A 623 20.22 -24.15 21.63
CA SER A 623 20.60 -24.53 22.98
C SER A 623 19.44 -25.18 23.75
N LEU A 624 18.23 -24.62 23.67
CA LEU A 624 17.04 -25.19 24.29
C LEU A 624 16.68 -26.58 23.74
N LEU A 625 16.84 -26.80 22.44
CA LEU A 625 16.63 -28.14 21.83
C LEU A 625 17.65 -29.14 22.35
N ILE A 626 18.93 -28.74 22.45
CA ILE A 626 20.01 -29.58 22.98
C ILE A 626 19.75 -29.94 24.44
N GLU A 627 19.37 -28.97 25.28
CA GLU A 627 19.02 -29.19 26.69
C GLU A 627 17.85 -30.16 26.83
N LYS A 628 16.78 -29.98 26.06
CA LYS A 628 15.62 -30.89 26.08
C LYS A 628 15.96 -32.29 25.59
N ALA A 629 16.86 -32.41 24.63
CA ALA A 629 17.29 -33.71 24.12
C ALA A 629 18.19 -34.49 25.12
N ARG A 630 18.78 -33.82 26.12
CA ARG A 630 19.63 -34.45 27.14
C ARG A 630 20.67 -35.39 26.54
N VAL A 631 21.34 -34.90 25.48
CA VAL A 631 22.32 -35.68 24.73
C VAL A 631 23.59 -35.84 25.56
N SER A 632 24.12 -37.06 25.61
CA SER A 632 25.36 -37.42 26.30
C SER A 632 26.40 -37.98 25.31
N LYS A 633 27.67 -37.95 25.71
CA LYS A 633 28.77 -38.48 24.93
C LYS A 633 28.56 -39.97 24.60
N GLY A 634 28.78 -40.34 23.35
CA GLY A 634 28.65 -41.70 22.83
C GLY A 634 27.25 -42.12 22.43
N GLN A 635 26.21 -41.30 22.68
CA GLN A 635 24.86 -41.56 22.19
C GLN A 635 24.76 -41.40 20.69
N GLU A 636 23.81 -42.12 20.07
CA GLU A 636 23.44 -42.00 18.66
C GLU A 636 22.24 -41.05 18.54
N VAL A 637 22.42 -39.96 17.81
CA VAL A 637 21.37 -38.94 17.61
C VAL A 637 20.93 -38.97 16.16
N LEU A 638 19.63 -38.93 15.91
CA LEU A 638 19.02 -38.73 14.59
C LEU A 638 18.35 -37.37 14.56
N GLU A 639 18.67 -36.56 13.55
CA GLU A 639 17.88 -35.35 13.18
C GLU A 639 17.10 -35.60 11.90
N ILE A 640 15.78 -35.46 12.01
CA ILE A 640 14.88 -35.56 10.85
C ILE A 640 14.60 -34.15 10.37
N GLY A 641 15.15 -33.80 9.20
CA GLY A 641 15.13 -32.44 8.66
C GLY A 641 16.32 -31.61 9.13
N CYS A 642 17.54 -32.06 8.89
CA CYS A 642 18.75 -31.42 9.42
C CYS A 642 19.12 -30.07 8.76
N GLY A 643 18.34 -29.62 7.78
CA GLY A 643 18.56 -28.32 7.13
C GLY A 643 20.01 -28.15 6.68
N TRP A 644 20.60 -27.00 6.97
CA TRP A 644 21.98 -26.66 6.64
C TRP A 644 23.02 -27.14 7.69
N GLY A 645 22.60 -27.94 8.68
CA GLY A 645 23.49 -28.68 9.56
C GLY A 645 23.93 -27.98 10.86
N THR A 646 23.41 -26.80 11.17
CA THR A 646 23.84 -26.05 12.36
C THR A 646 23.56 -26.76 13.66
N LEU A 647 22.37 -27.35 13.83
CA LEU A 647 22.03 -28.11 15.03
C LEU A 647 22.96 -29.33 15.19
N ALA A 648 23.25 -30.04 14.10
CA ALA A 648 24.19 -31.16 14.08
C ALA A 648 25.58 -30.77 14.60
N ILE A 649 26.12 -29.68 14.08
CA ILE A 649 27.44 -29.16 14.45
C ILE A 649 27.46 -28.76 15.94
N GLU A 650 26.45 -28.02 16.39
CA GLU A 650 26.39 -27.57 17.80
C GLU A 650 26.20 -28.69 18.82
N ILE A 651 25.36 -29.65 18.51
CA ILE A 651 25.19 -30.82 19.39
C ILE A 651 26.50 -31.59 19.53
N VAL A 652 27.14 -31.92 18.41
CA VAL A 652 28.36 -32.73 18.44
C VAL A 652 29.53 -31.97 19.09
N LYS A 653 29.66 -30.66 18.83
CA LYS A 653 30.66 -29.83 19.54
C LYS A 653 30.48 -29.83 21.04
N ARG A 654 29.26 -29.80 21.53
CA ARG A 654 28.97 -29.72 22.97
C ARG A 654 29.01 -31.05 23.67
N THR A 655 28.64 -32.13 22.99
CA THR A 655 28.43 -33.45 23.67
C THR A 655 29.40 -34.53 23.23
N GLY A 656 29.97 -34.44 22.03
CA GLY A 656 30.78 -35.49 21.43
C GLY A 656 29.98 -36.76 21.09
N CYS A 657 28.69 -36.64 20.82
CA CYS A 657 27.82 -37.72 20.37
C CYS A 657 28.09 -38.11 18.93
N LYS A 658 27.58 -39.27 18.51
CA LYS A 658 27.46 -39.62 17.10
C LYS A 658 26.14 -39.08 16.55
N TYR A 659 26.19 -38.56 15.37
CA TYR A 659 25.06 -37.84 14.79
C TYR A 659 24.74 -38.30 13.38
N THR A 660 23.46 -38.55 13.12
CA THR A 660 22.92 -38.84 11.80
C THR A 660 21.89 -37.75 11.44
N GLY A 661 22.13 -36.99 10.41
CA GLY A 661 21.18 -36.01 9.88
C GLY A 661 20.60 -36.48 8.55
N ILE A 662 19.31 -36.33 8.38
CA ILE A 662 18.66 -36.59 7.08
C ILE A 662 17.93 -35.37 6.55
N THR A 663 18.07 -35.15 5.26
CA THR A 663 17.34 -34.14 4.51
C THR A 663 16.91 -34.69 3.16
N LEU A 664 16.03 -33.98 2.47
CA LEU A 664 15.63 -34.28 1.09
C LEU A 664 16.06 -33.22 0.10
N SER A 665 16.62 -32.14 0.56
CA SER A 665 17.20 -31.11 -0.26
C SER A 665 18.66 -31.44 -0.58
N GLU A 666 18.97 -31.51 -1.86
CA GLU A 666 20.35 -31.73 -2.30
C GLU A 666 21.24 -30.51 -1.98
N GLU A 667 20.69 -29.31 -2.07
CA GLU A 667 21.41 -28.08 -1.77
C GLU A 667 21.70 -27.92 -0.28
N GLN A 668 20.74 -28.25 0.58
CA GLN A 668 20.97 -28.28 2.04
C GLN A 668 22.06 -29.31 2.39
N LEU A 669 21.98 -30.50 1.84
CA LEU A 669 22.96 -31.57 2.10
C LEU A 669 24.38 -31.13 1.74
N LYS A 670 24.59 -30.65 0.50
CA LYS A 670 25.90 -30.18 0.04
C LYS A 670 26.48 -29.10 0.97
N TYR A 671 25.65 -28.13 1.34
CA TYR A 671 26.07 -27.06 2.24
C TYR A 671 26.38 -27.58 3.65
N ALA A 672 25.54 -28.44 4.22
CA ALA A 672 25.74 -29.03 5.54
C ALA A 672 27.02 -29.89 5.58
N GLU A 673 27.28 -30.72 4.56
CA GLU A 673 28.51 -31.50 4.43
C GLU A 673 29.76 -30.60 4.39
N MET A 674 29.70 -29.52 3.63
CA MET A 674 30.78 -28.52 3.60
C MET A 674 31.03 -27.94 5.00
N LYS A 675 29.98 -27.51 5.71
CA LYS A 675 30.08 -26.92 7.06
C LYS A 675 30.56 -27.94 8.12
N VAL A 676 30.12 -29.17 8.03
CA VAL A 676 30.62 -30.27 8.89
C VAL A 676 32.11 -30.51 8.69
N LYS A 677 32.56 -30.46 7.44
CA LYS A 677 34.00 -30.60 7.09
C LYS A 677 34.80 -29.37 7.58
N GLU A 678 34.31 -28.16 7.38
CA GLU A 678 34.94 -26.94 7.94
C GLU A 678 35.07 -27.02 9.47
N ALA A 679 34.07 -27.60 10.17
CA ALA A 679 34.09 -27.81 11.60
C ALA A 679 35.00 -28.97 12.07
N GLY A 680 35.50 -29.80 11.16
CA GLY A 680 36.31 -30.97 11.48
C GLY A 680 35.55 -32.10 12.16
N LEU A 681 34.24 -32.23 11.91
CA LEU A 681 33.33 -33.16 12.61
C LEU A 681 32.83 -34.32 11.73
N GLN A 682 33.42 -34.53 10.56
CA GLN A 682 32.99 -35.56 9.59
C GLN A 682 33.06 -37.01 10.12
N ASP A 683 33.83 -37.24 11.15
CA ASP A 683 33.95 -38.60 11.75
C ASP A 683 32.78 -38.91 12.72
N LEU A 684 32.12 -37.89 13.22
CA LEU A 684 31.01 -38.00 14.21
C LEU A 684 29.64 -37.66 13.58
N ILE A 685 29.61 -36.91 12.49
CA ILE A 685 28.38 -36.49 11.81
C ILE A 685 28.26 -37.17 10.46
N ARG A 686 27.16 -37.86 10.22
CA ARG A 686 26.79 -38.50 8.97
C ARG A 686 25.52 -37.83 8.44
N LEU A 687 25.55 -37.36 7.21
CA LEU A 687 24.42 -36.70 6.56
C LEU A 687 23.95 -37.54 5.36
N TYR A 688 22.64 -37.66 5.18
CA TYR A 688 22.08 -38.46 4.10
C TYR A 688 20.94 -37.75 3.38
N LEU A 689 20.93 -37.85 2.04
CA LEU A 689 19.76 -37.52 1.22
C LEU A 689 18.76 -38.70 1.32
N CYS A 690 18.03 -38.74 2.39
CA CYS A 690 17.20 -39.89 2.73
C CYS A 690 15.89 -39.47 3.37
N ASP A 691 14.92 -40.24 3.03
CA ASP A 691 13.61 -40.22 3.65
C ASP A 691 13.63 -41.09 4.90
N TYR A 692 13.12 -40.60 6.06
CA TYR A 692 13.14 -41.35 7.30
C TYR A 692 12.33 -42.68 7.24
N ARG A 693 11.33 -42.80 6.33
CA ARG A 693 10.64 -44.05 6.03
C ARG A 693 11.57 -45.10 5.43
N GLN A 694 12.70 -44.67 4.86
CA GLN A 694 13.70 -45.54 4.22
C GLN A 694 14.87 -45.87 5.14
N LEU A 695 14.93 -45.28 6.33
CA LEU A 695 15.97 -45.64 7.30
C LEU A 695 15.82 -47.07 7.77
N ALA A 696 16.94 -47.77 7.91
CA ALA A 696 16.98 -49.16 8.35
C ALA A 696 16.48 -49.26 9.81
N LYS A 697 15.39 -49.95 10.02
CA LYS A 697 14.76 -50.14 11.37
C LYS A 697 15.66 -50.90 12.36
N ALA A 698 16.72 -51.51 11.89
CA ALA A 698 17.71 -52.11 12.75
C ALA A 698 18.59 -51.10 13.51
N ASN A 699 18.72 -49.90 12.97
CA ASN A 699 19.44 -48.81 13.63
C ASN A 699 18.53 -48.19 14.70
N LYS A 700 19.02 -48.09 15.92
CA LYS A 700 18.35 -47.48 17.04
C LYS A 700 19.08 -46.21 17.45
N TYR A 701 18.33 -45.15 17.74
CA TYR A 701 18.85 -43.86 18.15
C TYR A 701 18.44 -43.57 19.60
N ASP A 702 19.35 -43.11 20.42
CA ASP A 702 19.05 -42.65 21.77
C ASP A 702 18.22 -41.39 21.79
N ARG A 703 18.41 -40.54 20.78
CA ARG A 703 17.71 -39.27 20.64
C ARG A 703 17.27 -39.07 19.20
N ILE A 704 16.02 -38.66 19.03
CA ILE A 704 15.52 -38.16 17.75
C ILE A 704 15.12 -36.70 17.94
N ILE A 705 15.59 -35.82 17.06
CA ILE A 705 15.25 -34.40 17.06
C ILE A 705 14.62 -34.02 15.71
N SER A 706 13.58 -33.22 15.75
CA SER A 706 12.99 -32.65 14.52
C SER A 706 12.47 -31.25 14.82
N CYS A 707 12.95 -30.27 14.04
CA CYS A 707 12.66 -28.86 14.21
C CYS A 707 11.90 -28.32 13.02
N GLU A 708 10.65 -27.92 13.23
CA GLU A 708 9.74 -27.33 12.22
C GLU A 708 9.70 -28.11 10.91
N MET A 709 9.48 -29.39 11.05
CA MET A 709 9.41 -30.35 9.96
C MET A 709 8.03 -31.01 9.83
N ILE A 710 7.35 -31.18 10.98
CA ILE A 710 6.08 -31.93 11.05
C ILE A 710 4.96 -31.25 10.30
N GLU A 711 5.07 -29.92 10.06
CA GLU A 711 4.17 -29.10 9.25
C GLU A 711 4.08 -29.61 7.80
N ALA A 712 5.15 -30.23 7.33
CA ALA A 712 5.22 -30.77 5.98
C ALA A 712 4.86 -32.25 5.89
N VAL A 713 4.53 -32.89 6.99
CA VAL A 713 4.08 -34.29 7.03
C VAL A 713 2.69 -34.43 6.39
N GLY A 714 1.78 -33.54 6.72
CA GLY A 714 0.37 -33.62 6.34
C GLY A 714 -0.49 -34.39 7.35
N HIS A 715 -1.81 -34.12 7.30
CA HIS A 715 -2.76 -34.71 8.23
C HIS A 715 -2.78 -36.24 8.18
N GLU A 716 -2.71 -36.79 6.98
CA GLU A 716 -2.89 -38.21 6.70
C GLU A 716 -1.69 -39.07 7.13
N PHE A 717 -0.50 -38.49 7.22
CA PHE A 717 0.76 -39.21 7.49
C PHE A 717 1.30 -38.98 8.88
N MET A 718 0.53 -38.29 9.73
CA MET A 718 0.98 -37.94 11.10
C MET A 718 1.22 -39.17 12.00
N GLU A 719 0.32 -40.15 11.94
CA GLU A 719 0.49 -41.42 12.67
C GLU A 719 1.70 -42.23 12.16
N GLU A 720 1.88 -42.23 10.85
CA GLU A 720 2.99 -42.88 10.17
C GLU A 720 4.34 -42.25 10.56
N PHE A 721 4.39 -40.92 10.79
CA PHE A 721 5.57 -40.22 11.32
C PHE A 721 5.97 -40.71 12.72
N PHE A 722 5.04 -40.63 13.66
CA PHE A 722 5.35 -40.97 15.03
C PHE A 722 5.81 -42.41 15.20
N GLY A 723 5.29 -43.29 14.47
CA GLY A 723 5.77 -44.64 14.63
C GLY A 723 6.97 -44.99 13.77
N CYS A 724 7.38 -44.25 12.75
CA CYS A 724 8.76 -44.34 12.32
C CYS A 724 9.71 -43.89 13.45
N CYS A 725 9.39 -42.75 14.10
CA CYS A 725 10.18 -42.29 15.23
C CYS A 725 10.29 -43.36 16.32
N GLU A 726 9.17 -43.97 16.72
CA GLU A 726 9.17 -45.08 17.71
C GLU A 726 9.98 -46.28 17.23
N SER A 727 9.87 -46.68 15.97
CA SER A 727 10.63 -47.80 15.44
C SER A 727 12.14 -47.59 15.38
N LEU A 728 12.56 -46.33 15.37
CA LEU A 728 13.95 -45.90 15.29
C LEU A 728 14.52 -45.54 16.68
N LEU A 729 13.70 -45.25 17.67
CA LEU A 729 14.16 -44.97 19.01
C LEU A 729 14.66 -46.22 19.74
N ALA A 730 15.67 -46.06 20.59
CA ALA A 730 16.09 -47.02 21.59
C ALA A 730 15.03 -47.14 22.74
N GLU A 731 15.12 -48.15 23.60
CA GLU A 731 14.14 -48.38 24.69
C GLU A 731 14.00 -47.19 25.65
N ASP A 732 15.12 -46.53 26.00
CA ASP A 732 15.14 -45.29 26.79
C ASP A 732 15.30 -44.04 25.92
N GLY A 733 14.92 -44.10 24.65
CA GLY A 733 15.08 -43.04 23.65
C GLY A 733 14.13 -41.88 23.89
N LEU A 734 14.58 -40.69 23.53
CA LEU A 734 13.80 -39.43 23.65
C LEU A 734 13.62 -38.79 22.29
N LEU A 735 12.37 -38.48 21.95
CA LEU A 735 12.00 -37.67 20.79
C LEU A 735 11.78 -36.21 21.21
N VAL A 736 12.46 -35.26 20.57
CA VAL A 736 12.30 -33.83 20.77
C VAL A 736 11.78 -33.18 19.49
N LEU A 737 10.65 -32.53 19.60
CA LEU A 737 10.01 -31.82 18.48
C LEU A 737 9.89 -30.34 18.77
N GLN A 738 10.18 -29.51 17.76
CA GLN A 738 9.71 -28.13 17.66
C GLN A 738 8.80 -28.03 16.45
N PHE A 739 7.68 -27.34 16.55
CA PHE A 739 6.71 -27.19 15.46
C PHE A 739 5.81 -25.98 15.63
N ILE A 740 5.30 -25.47 14.49
CA ILE A 740 4.29 -24.43 14.43
C ILE A 740 2.91 -25.09 14.53
N SER A 741 2.03 -24.56 15.35
CA SER A 741 0.70 -25.12 15.60
C SER A 741 -0.41 -24.11 15.34
N ILE A 742 -1.57 -24.63 14.96
CA ILE A 742 -2.82 -23.87 14.87
C ILE A 742 -3.76 -24.29 16.01
N PRO A 743 -4.61 -23.40 16.56
CA PRO A 743 -5.59 -23.74 17.59
C PRO A 743 -6.52 -24.89 17.17
N ASP A 744 -6.84 -25.77 18.11
CA ASP A 744 -7.62 -26.99 17.85
C ASP A 744 -8.99 -26.70 17.23
N GLU A 745 -9.66 -25.63 17.68
CA GLU A 745 -10.98 -25.21 17.18
C GLU A 745 -10.97 -24.88 15.68
N ARG A 746 -9.80 -24.48 15.16
CA ARG A 746 -9.63 -24.07 13.77
C ARG A 746 -9.03 -25.15 12.88
N TYR A 747 -8.48 -26.20 13.48
CA TYR A 747 -7.70 -27.21 12.76
C TYR A 747 -8.51 -27.94 11.68
N ASN A 748 -9.76 -28.31 11.97
CA ASN A 748 -10.59 -29.04 11.02
C ASN A 748 -11.00 -28.19 9.80
N GLU A 749 -11.25 -26.90 9.99
CA GLU A 749 -11.50 -25.98 8.89
C GLU A 749 -10.22 -25.74 8.08
N TYR A 750 -9.10 -25.49 8.77
CA TYR A 750 -7.80 -25.21 8.16
C TYR A 750 -7.29 -26.38 7.31
N ARG A 751 -7.34 -27.63 7.80
CA ARG A 751 -6.84 -28.80 7.05
C ARG A 751 -7.62 -29.06 5.75
N LEU A 752 -8.87 -28.65 5.69
CA LEU A 752 -9.77 -28.80 4.53
C LEU A 752 -9.74 -27.57 3.60
N SER A 753 -9.12 -26.47 4.02
CA SER A 753 -8.95 -25.27 3.20
C SER A 753 -7.57 -25.25 2.54
N SER A 754 -7.45 -24.46 1.48
CA SER A 754 -6.16 -24.06 0.92
C SER A 754 -5.90 -22.59 1.24
N ASP A 755 -4.65 -22.26 1.51
CA ASP A 755 -4.18 -20.91 1.77
C ASP A 755 -2.93 -20.58 0.95
N PHE A 756 -2.44 -19.35 1.08
CA PHE A 756 -1.27 -18.90 0.36
C PHE A 756 -0.04 -19.78 0.60
N ILE A 757 0.20 -20.21 1.85
CA ILE A 757 1.36 -21.04 2.20
C ILE A 757 1.28 -22.39 1.51
N LYS A 758 0.12 -23.04 1.56
CA LYS A 758 -0.09 -24.36 0.94
C LYS A 758 0.01 -24.32 -0.59
N GLU A 759 -0.36 -23.21 -1.23
CA GLU A 759 -0.34 -23.11 -2.70
C GLU A 759 0.99 -22.64 -3.25
N TYR A 760 1.64 -21.65 -2.61
CA TYR A 760 2.80 -20.96 -3.18
C TYR A 760 4.12 -21.33 -2.51
N ILE A 761 4.11 -21.67 -1.20
CA ILE A 761 5.33 -21.84 -0.40
C ILE A 761 5.58 -23.31 -0.09
N PHE A 762 4.67 -23.95 0.66
CA PHE A 762 4.80 -25.35 1.11
C PHE A 762 3.66 -26.23 0.57
N PRO A 763 3.68 -26.62 -0.70
CA PRO A 763 2.66 -27.50 -1.25
C PRO A 763 2.59 -28.83 -0.49
N GLY A 764 1.39 -29.21 -0.05
CA GLY A 764 1.18 -30.39 0.77
C GLY A 764 1.41 -30.18 2.27
N GLY A 765 1.85 -28.97 2.69
CA GLY A 765 2.02 -28.61 4.08
C GLY A 765 0.68 -28.49 4.84
N CYS A 766 0.70 -28.84 6.14
CA CYS A 766 -0.44 -28.69 7.01
C CYS A 766 0.05 -28.48 8.44
N LEU A 767 -0.14 -27.26 8.98
CA LEU A 767 0.17 -26.98 10.37
C LEU A 767 -0.65 -27.91 11.27
N PRO A 768 -0.04 -28.68 12.19
CA PRO A 768 -0.78 -29.51 13.12
C PRO A 768 -1.46 -28.66 14.21
N SER A 769 -2.47 -29.23 14.85
CA SER A 769 -2.90 -28.76 16.16
C SER A 769 -2.32 -29.62 17.28
N LEU A 770 -2.32 -29.09 18.49
CA LEU A 770 -1.75 -29.84 19.63
C LEU A 770 -2.52 -31.14 19.89
N SER A 771 -3.85 -31.11 19.82
CA SER A 771 -4.66 -32.32 19.96
C SER A 771 -4.44 -33.34 18.83
N ARG A 772 -4.15 -32.85 17.61
CA ARG A 772 -3.81 -33.72 16.47
C ARG A 772 -2.47 -34.44 16.70
N ILE A 773 -1.47 -33.71 17.18
CA ILE A 773 -0.15 -34.29 17.55
C ILE A 773 -0.33 -35.35 18.59
N THR A 774 -1.00 -35.03 19.71
CA THR A 774 -1.18 -36.00 20.83
C THR A 774 -2.03 -37.20 20.44
N SER A 775 -3.06 -37.01 19.61
CA SER A 775 -3.86 -38.10 19.03
C SER A 775 -3.01 -38.98 18.12
N ALA A 776 -2.21 -38.42 17.25
CA ALA A 776 -1.34 -39.15 16.36
C ALA A 776 -0.26 -39.91 17.14
N MET A 777 0.33 -39.33 18.19
CA MET A 777 1.25 -40.00 19.09
C MET A 777 0.60 -41.17 19.84
N SER A 778 -0.66 -41.05 20.23
CA SER A 778 -1.40 -42.11 20.94
C SER A 778 -1.86 -43.25 20.04
N VAL A 779 -2.10 -42.97 18.76
CA VAL A 779 -2.51 -43.96 17.75
C VAL A 779 -1.29 -44.54 17.02
N ALA A 780 -0.24 -43.71 16.91
CA ALA A 780 0.92 -43.97 16.11
C ALA A 780 1.67 -45.11 16.63
N SER A 781 2.41 -45.10 16.31
CA SER A 781 3.70 -45.26 15.87
C SER A 781 3.73 -45.12 14.31
N ARG A 782 4.32 -44.06 13.79
CA ARG A 782 5.01 -44.14 12.50
C ARG A 782 4.59 -43.28 11.28
N LEU A 783 5.40 -42.36 10.82
CA LEU A 783 5.81 -41.99 9.47
C LEU A 783 5.93 -40.49 9.04
N CYS A 784 6.84 -40.05 8.28
CA CYS A 784 7.28 -38.71 7.93
C CYS A 784 7.45 -38.21 6.52
N LYS A 785 7.41 -36.92 6.13
CA LYS A 785 8.25 -36.22 5.15
C LYS A 785 8.00 -34.79 4.66
N ILE A 786 8.98 -34.14 4.03
CA ILE A 786 9.15 -32.69 3.75
C ILE A 786 9.63 -32.27 2.35
N LEU A 787 9.37 -31.03 1.87
CA LEU A 787 9.70 -30.58 0.50
C LEU A 787 9.71 -29.11 -0.03
N ALA A 788 10.09 -28.39 -1.12
CA ALA A 788 10.94 -27.71 -2.01
C ALA A 788 10.70 -26.65 -3.18
N LEU A 789 11.27 -25.74 -3.96
CA LEU A 789 11.61 -24.43 -4.56
C LEU A 789 11.67 -24.02 -6.07
N GLY A 790 11.66 -22.68 -6.56
CA GLY A 790 12.08 -22.10 -7.87
C GLY A 790 11.79 -20.60 -8.19
N PHE A 791 12.54 -19.77 -8.94
CA PHE A 791 12.64 -18.28 -8.95
C PHE A 791 12.34 -17.39 -10.18
N ASN A 792 11.73 -16.13 -9.95
CA ASN A 792 11.73 -14.88 -10.77
C ASN A 792 11.14 -13.71 -9.96
N ASP A 793 10.88 -12.50 -10.51
CA ASP A 793 10.29 -11.34 -9.79
C ASP A 793 8.97 -11.66 -9.08
N LYS A 794 8.15 -12.56 -9.61
CA LYS A 794 6.97 -13.08 -8.91
C LYS A 794 7.35 -13.78 -7.62
N PHE A 795 8.51 -14.38 -7.57
CA PHE A 795 9.02 -15.07 -6.42
C PHE A 795 9.40 -14.11 -5.28
N ILE A 796 10.05 -12.97 -5.57
CA ILE A 796 10.38 -11.95 -4.54
C ILE A 796 9.10 -11.46 -3.87
N ARG A 797 8.09 -11.10 -4.65
CA ARG A 797 6.77 -10.68 -4.12
C ARG A 797 6.06 -11.80 -3.36
N THR A 798 6.24 -13.04 -3.74
CA THR A 798 5.69 -14.20 -3.03
C THR A 798 6.30 -14.30 -1.63
N TRP A 799 7.59 -14.04 -1.50
CA TRP A 799 8.29 -14.11 -0.23
C TRP A 799 8.04 -12.89 0.68
N GLU A 800 7.93 -11.68 0.14
CA GLU A 800 7.46 -10.52 0.89
C GLU A 800 6.08 -10.79 1.50
N TYR A 801 5.15 -11.27 0.69
CA TYR A 801 3.81 -11.64 1.15
C TYR A 801 3.85 -12.73 2.24
N TYR A 802 4.70 -13.74 2.08
CA TYR A 802 4.88 -14.81 3.03
C TYR A 802 5.37 -14.32 4.39
N PHE A 803 6.40 -13.49 4.43
CA PHE A 803 6.96 -13.01 5.69
C PHE A 803 5.96 -12.15 6.47
N ASP A 804 5.28 -11.23 5.82
CA ASP A 804 4.27 -10.40 6.48
C ASP A 804 3.01 -11.16 6.86
N TYR A 805 2.62 -12.17 6.07
CA TYR A 805 1.53 -13.08 6.41
C TYR A 805 1.83 -13.86 7.69
N CYS A 806 3.02 -14.44 7.81
CA CYS A 806 3.47 -15.14 9.02
C CYS A 806 3.63 -14.20 10.20
N ALA A 807 4.24 -13.03 10.01
CA ALA A 807 4.41 -12.03 11.07
C ALA A 807 3.06 -11.59 11.65
N ALA A 808 2.05 -11.35 10.80
CA ALA A 808 0.70 -11.05 11.25
C ALA A 808 0.08 -12.22 12.03
N GLY A 809 0.30 -13.45 11.57
CA GLY A 809 -0.17 -14.66 12.23
C GLY A 809 0.38 -14.80 13.67
N PHE A 810 1.67 -14.59 13.85
CA PHE A 810 2.31 -14.65 15.18
C PHE A 810 1.95 -13.42 16.04
N ARG A 811 1.98 -12.19 15.50
CA ARG A 811 1.59 -10.97 16.23
C ARG A 811 0.14 -10.98 16.72
N SER A 812 -0.76 -11.63 15.99
CA SER A 812 -2.17 -11.79 16.39
C SER A 812 -2.45 -13.01 17.26
N TYR A 813 -1.42 -13.78 17.65
CA TYR A 813 -1.56 -15.07 18.34
C TYR A 813 -2.43 -16.08 17.58
N THR A 814 -2.58 -15.93 16.28
CA THR A 814 -3.26 -16.89 15.39
C THR A 814 -2.40 -18.12 15.14
N LEU A 815 -1.08 -17.95 15.21
CA LEU A 815 -0.07 -18.99 15.14
C LEU A 815 0.74 -19.02 16.44
N GLY A 816 1.23 -20.20 16.81
CA GLY A 816 2.12 -20.38 17.96
C GLY A 816 3.21 -21.40 17.64
N ASN A 817 4.37 -21.24 18.23
CA ASN A 817 5.48 -22.20 18.13
C ASN A 817 5.60 -23.01 19.41
N TYR A 818 5.80 -24.33 19.30
CA TYR A 818 5.84 -25.24 20.43
C TYR A 818 7.06 -26.16 20.38
N GLN A 819 7.65 -26.42 21.53
CA GLN A 819 8.69 -27.45 21.71
C GLN A 819 8.17 -28.53 22.63
N LEU A 820 8.20 -29.79 22.18
CA LEU A 820 7.69 -30.96 22.90
C LEU A 820 8.78 -32.00 23.05
N SER A 821 8.94 -32.56 24.26
CA SER A 821 9.83 -33.68 24.54
C SER A 821 9.02 -34.90 25.01
N VAL A 822 9.23 -36.04 24.39
CA VAL A 822 8.46 -37.27 24.62
C VAL A 822 9.37 -38.46 24.81
N SER A 823 9.10 -39.26 25.82
CA SER A 823 9.78 -40.55 26.13
C SER A 823 8.89 -41.75 25.76
N LEU A 824 9.49 -42.86 25.37
CA LEU A 824 8.80 -44.12 25.00
C LEU A 824 8.03 -44.79 26.14
N SER A 825 8.48 -44.62 27.35
CA SER A 825 7.69 -45.00 28.55
C SER A 825 6.68 -43.87 28.77
N LEU A 826 5.43 -44.11 28.52
CA LEU A 826 4.22 -43.24 28.55
C LEU A 826 4.06 -42.36 29.82
N HIS A 827 5.12 -41.72 30.28
CA HIS A 827 5.09 -40.74 31.33
C HIS A 827 5.49 -39.38 30.79
N ILE A 828 4.49 -38.49 30.57
CA ILE A 828 4.74 -37.08 30.45
C ILE A 828 5.43 -36.62 31.72
N ILE A 829 6.71 -36.31 31.66
CA ILE A 829 7.46 -35.77 32.79
C ILE A 829 7.01 -34.34 33.01
N THR A 830 6.09 -34.17 33.94
CA THR A 830 5.65 -32.85 34.41
C THR A 830 6.48 -32.54 35.65
N SER A 831 7.42 -31.63 35.56
CA SER A 831 8.08 -31.11 36.77
C SER A 831 7.44 -29.80 37.21
N PHE A 832 6.52 -29.87 38.17
CA PHE A 832 6.21 -28.75 39.06
C PHE A 832 7.17 -28.73 40.24
N ALA A 833 8.45 -28.84 39.98
CA ALA A 833 9.42 -29.13 41.06
C ALA A 833 9.58 -27.97 42.06
N ASP A 834 9.08 -26.77 41.77
CA ASP A 834 9.43 -25.57 42.55
C ASP A 834 8.26 -24.89 43.29
N ILE A 835 7.05 -25.43 43.21
CA ILE A 835 5.94 -24.92 44.01
C ILE A 835 5.82 -25.79 45.27
N PRO A 836 5.99 -25.25 46.49
CA PRO A 836 5.86 -26.04 47.70
C PRO A 836 4.48 -26.68 47.82
N LEU A 837 4.40 -27.95 48.13
CA LEU A 837 3.15 -28.62 48.42
C LEU A 837 2.39 -27.91 49.54
N ASN A 838 1.08 -27.82 49.44
CA ASN A 838 0.20 -27.02 50.31
C ASN A 838 0.32 -25.48 50.17
N SER A 839 1.01 -24.95 49.16
CA SER A 839 0.98 -23.53 48.90
C SER A 839 -0.43 -23.08 48.52
N THR A 840 -0.83 -21.91 49.00
CA THR A 840 -2.17 -21.33 48.75
C THR A 840 -2.05 -19.92 48.18
N LEU A 841 -2.78 -19.64 47.13
CA LEU A 841 -2.90 -18.33 46.50
C LEU A 841 -4.31 -17.79 46.76
N TYR A 842 -4.41 -16.69 47.49
CA TYR A 842 -5.69 -16.09 47.88
C TYR A 842 -6.13 -15.00 46.90
N ALA A 843 -7.42 -15.00 46.55
CA ALA A 843 -8.02 -13.97 45.69
C ALA A 843 -7.98 -12.58 46.32
N SER A 844 -7.97 -12.50 47.65
CA SER A 844 -7.81 -11.23 48.37
C SER A 844 -6.44 -10.58 48.22
N ASN A 845 -5.43 -11.32 47.77
CA ASN A 845 -4.08 -10.83 47.54
C ASN A 845 -3.68 -10.99 46.06
N PHE A 846 -4.28 -10.14 45.20
CA PHE A 846 -4.11 -10.19 43.75
C PHE A 846 -2.71 -9.79 43.24
N ASN A 847 -1.81 -9.32 44.09
CA ASN A 847 -0.40 -9.11 43.80
C ASN A 847 0.46 -10.40 44.00
N GLN A 848 -0.11 -11.46 44.52
CA GLN A 848 0.58 -12.73 44.70
C GLN A 848 0.50 -13.58 43.44
N SER A 849 1.62 -14.16 43.03
CA SER A 849 1.68 -15.11 41.90
C SER A 849 2.63 -16.27 42.21
N TRP A 850 2.36 -17.44 41.65
CA TRP A 850 3.28 -18.57 41.65
C TRP A 850 4.10 -18.57 40.36
N PRO A 851 5.41 -18.32 40.41
CA PRO A 851 6.28 -18.50 39.24
C PRO A 851 6.33 -20.00 38.88
N LEU A 852 6.16 -20.30 37.61
CA LEU A 852 6.39 -21.63 37.07
C LEU A 852 7.89 -21.85 36.83
N PRO A 853 8.37 -23.11 36.76
CA PRO A 853 9.78 -23.39 36.51
C PRO A 853 10.32 -22.57 35.33
N ASN A 854 11.48 -21.95 35.52
CA ASN A 854 12.16 -21.04 34.59
C ASN A 854 11.70 -19.55 34.57
N SER A 855 10.85 -19.14 35.53
CA SER A 855 10.43 -17.73 35.69
C SER A 855 9.73 -17.08 34.49
N THR A 856 9.43 -17.86 33.45
CA THR A 856 8.86 -17.36 32.22
C THR A 856 7.33 -17.21 32.26
N PHE A 857 6.70 -18.04 33.12
CA PHE A 857 5.27 -18.00 33.35
C PHE A 857 4.96 -17.94 34.84
N SER A 858 3.82 -17.36 35.16
CA SER A 858 3.29 -17.33 36.53
C SER A 858 1.80 -17.57 36.55
N LEU A 859 1.31 -18.26 37.57
CA LEU A 859 -0.11 -18.36 37.84
C LEU A 859 -0.49 -17.27 38.86
N SER A 860 -1.49 -16.47 38.54
CA SER A 860 -1.99 -15.40 39.38
C SER A 860 -3.51 -15.29 39.29
N LEU A 861 -4.11 -14.48 40.15
CA LEU A 861 -5.51 -14.13 40.11
C LEU A 861 -5.63 -12.69 39.56
N THR A 862 -6.23 -12.55 38.39
CA THR A 862 -6.44 -11.23 37.75
C THR A 862 -7.83 -10.71 38.05
N LYS A 863 -7.91 -9.48 38.55
CA LYS A 863 -9.17 -8.82 38.93
C LYS A 863 -9.96 -8.45 37.69
N GLN A 864 -11.20 -8.95 37.58
CA GLN A 864 -12.13 -8.56 36.52
C GLN A 864 -13.09 -7.46 36.90
N THR A 865 -13.62 -7.51 38.13
CA THR A 865 -14.48 -6.49 38.74
C THR A 865 -14.02 -6.25 40.18
N PRO A 866 -14.51 -5.22 40.90
CA PRO A 866 -14.12 -4.99 42.29
C PRO A 866 -14.28 -6.18 43.22
N LEU A 867 -15.11 -7.16 42.89
CA LEU A 867 -15.42 -8.33 43.69
C LEU A 867 -15.22 -9.67 42.99
N SER A 868 -14.67 -9.70 41.76
CA SER A 868 -14.43 -10.95 41.07
C SER A 868 -13.03 -11.03 40.45
N PHE A 869 -12.45 -12.24 40.48
CA PHE A 869 -11.11 -12.54 40.02
C PHE A 869 -11.13 -13.73 39.05
N ILE A 870 -10.21 -13.76 38.10
CA ILE A 870 -9.99 -14.92 37.22
C ILE A 870 -8.57 -15.41 37.39
N PRO A 871 -8.38 -16.72 37.51
CA PRO A 871 -7.03 -17.31 37.50
C PRO A 871 -6.45 -17.25 36.11
N VAL A 872 -5.27 -16.65 35.98
CA VAL A 872 -4.58 -16.41 34.72
C VAL A 872 -3.15 -16.90 34.80
N ILE A 873 -2.73 -17.63 33.78
CA ILE A 873 -1.32 -17.91 33.56
C ILE A 873 -0.77 -16.80 32.69
N THR A 874 0.22 -16.08 33.20
CA THR A 874 0.86 -14.95 32.53
C THR A 874 2.30 -15.26 32.16
N HIS A 875 2.74 -14.77 31.03
CA HIS A 875 4.14 -14.74 30.63
C HIS A 875 4.90 -13.64 31.39
N SER A 876 6.22 -13.76 31.55
CA SER A 876 7.08 -12.79 32.24
C SER A 876 6.94 -11.33 31.75
N GLY A 877 6.41 -11.11 30.55
CA GLY A 877 6.03 -9.79 30.00
C GLY A 877 4.63 -9.30 30.42
N GLY A 878 3.92 -10.01 31.32
CA GLY A 878 2.58 -9.62 31.78
C GLY A 878 1.42 -10.01 30.85
N ALA A 879 1.67 -10.65 29.72
CA ALA A 879 0.62 -11.10 28.80
C ALA A 879 -0.06 -12.37 29.30
N PRO A 880 -1.42 -12.43 29.39
CA PRO A 880 -2.12 -13.65 29.80
C PRO A 880 -2.03 -14.72 28.70
N VAL A 881 -1.63 -15.92 29.08
CA VAL A 881 -1.47 -17.06 28.16
C VAL A 881 -2.67 -17.99 28.21
N SER A 882 -3.27 -18.15 29.37
CA SER A 882 -4.45 -19.00 29.56
C SER A 882 -5.21 -18.61 30.82
N THR A 883 -6.52 -18.90 30.86
CA THR A 883 -7.36 -18.78 32.03
C THR A 883 -7.73 -20.16 32.55
N ALA A 884 -7.54 -20.41 33.83
CA ALA A 884 -7.96 -21.66 34.46
C ALA A 884 -9.41 -21.50 34.94
N GLY A 885 -10.34 -22.05 34.15
CA GLY A 885 -11.76 -22.01 34.43
C GLY A 885 -12.50 -20.83 33.76
N LYS A 886 -13.82 -20.98 33.60
CA LYS A 886 -14.69 -19.99 32.94
C LYS A 886 -15.46 -19.12 33.91
N THR A 887 -15.51 -19.45 35.18
CA THR A 887 -16.27 -18.75 36.24
C THR A 887 -15.36 -17.82 37.02
N PRO A 888 -15.69 -16.52 37.10
CA PRO A 888 -15.00 -15.61 38.01
C PRO A 888 -15.14 -16.08 39.47
N VAL A 889 -14.08 -15.92 40.25
CA VAL A 889 -14.04 -16.25 41.68
C VAL A 889 -14.17 -14.98 42.51
N ASP A 890 -14.70 -15.10 43.71
CA ASP A 890 -14.79 -13.99 44.65
C ASP A 890 -13.54 -13.82 45.52
N SER A 891 -13.49 -12.77 46.33
CA SER A 891 -12.34 -12.46 47.15
C SER A 891 -12.09 -13.44 48.29
N SER A 892 -13.05 -14.32 48.61
CA SER A 892 -12.91 -15.37 49.67
C SER A 892 -12.33 -16.67 49.17
N GLU A 893 -12.16 -16.81 47.84
CA GLU A 893 -11.68 -18.01 47.20
C GLU A 893 -10.16 -18.06 47.06
N SER A 894 -9.61 -19.23 46.97
CA SER A 894 -8.16 -19.41 46.86
C SER A 894 -7.79 -20.62 46.00
N PHE A 895 -6.61 -20.55 45.39
CA PHE A 895 -5.96 -21.69 44.76
C PHE A 895 -5.03 -22.41 45.74
N GLN A 896 -5.14 -23.73 45.82
CA GLN A 896 -4.27 -24.55 46.61
C GLN A 896 -3.55 -25.58 45.74
N PHE A 897 -2.24 -25.73 45.95
CA PHE A 897 -1.45 -26.81 45.37
C PHE A 897 -1.50 -28.01 46.32
N HIS A 898 -2.29 -29.02 45.94
CA HIS A 898 -2.53 -30.20 46.78
C HIS A 898 -1.33 -31.16 46.78
N PRO A 899 -1.09 -31.89 47.88
CA PRO A 899 -0.01 -32.88 47.94
C PRO A 899 -0.02 -33.97 46.87
N THR A 900 -1.15 -34.20 46.23
CA THR A 900 -1.28 -35.13 45.09
C THR A 900 -0.80 -34.55 43.76
N GLY A 901 -0.28 -33.31 43.74
CA GLY A 901 0.14 -32.62 42.50
C GLY A 901 -0.97 -31.93 41.74
N LEU A 902 -2.17 -31.83 42.31
CA LEU A 902 -3.32 -31.15 41.70
C LEU A 902 -3.41 -29.71 42.19
N ILE A 903 -3.84 -28.83 41.29
CA ILE A 903 -4.24 -27.44 41.63
C ILE A 903 -5.74 -27.47 41.88
N ARG A 904 -6.20 -26.91 42.99
CA ARG A 904 -7.60 -26.82 43.39
C ARG A 904 -7.99 -25.39 43.61
N LEU A 905 -9.19 -25.00 43.13
CA LEU A 905 -9.86 -23.78 43.52
C LEU A 905 -10.81 -24.11 44.68
N ILE A 906 -10.67 -23.41 45.80
CA ILE A 906 -11.40 -23.67 47.06
C ILE A 906 -12.19 -22.42 47.42
N ASN A 907 -13.46 -22.53 47.77
CA ASN A 907 -14.27 -21.44 48.27
C ASN A 907 -13.94 -21.10 49.73
N GLY A 908 -14.50 -19.97 50.22
CA GLY A 908 -14.29 -19.50 51.58
C GLY A 908 -14.75 -20.48 52.69
N SER A 909 -15.55 -21.50 52.35
CA SER A 909 -15.97 -22.57 53.23
C SER A 909 -15.03 -23.80 53.21
N GLY A 910 -13.98 -23.81 52.42
CA GLY A 910 -13.05 -24.93 52.24
C GLY A 910 -13.49 -26.01 51.25
N SER A 911 -14.60 -25.81 50.55
CA SER A 911 -15.09 -26.76 49.53
C SER A 911 -14.41 -26.54 48.15
N VAL A 912 -14.02 -27.64 47.50
CA VAL A 912 -13.39 -27.60 46.18
C VAL A 912 -14.44 -27.23 45.12
N ILE A 913 -14.26 -26.10 44.49
CA ILE A 913 -15.13 -25.64 43.38
C ILE A 913 -14.65 -26.21 42.05
N TRP A 914 -13.34 -26.32 41.87
CA TRP A 914 -12.69 -26.80 40.66
C TRP A 914 -11.33 -27.42 41.02
N ASP A 915 -10.96 -28.48 40.33
CA ASP A 915 -9.58 -29.02 40.37
C ASP A 915 -9.14 -29.52 38.97
N THR A 916 -7.87 -29.76 38.80
CA THR A 916 -7.28 -30.24 37.56
C THR A 916 -7.72 -31.65 37.13
N ASN A 917 -8.47 -32.36 37.98
CA ASN A 917 -8.98 -33.70 37.73
C ASN A 917 -10.46 -33.74 37.30
N THR A 918 -11.24 -32.68 37.60
CA THR A 918 -12.68 -32.63 37.31
C THR A 918 -13.02 -32.34 35.85
N GLN A 919 -12.12 -31.72 35.10
CA GLN A 919 -12.23 -31.67 33.65
C GLN A 919 -11.12 -32.54 33.06
N ARG A 920 -11.49 -33.62 32.38
CA ARG A 920 -10.57 -34.52 31.63
C ARG A 920 -9.77 -33.81 30.53
N GLN A 921 -9.24 -32.63 30.82
CA GLN A 921 -8.31 -31.88 30.00
C GLN A 921 -6.95 -32.00 30.63
N CYS A 922 -6.09 -32.84 30.03
CA CYS A 922 -4.69 -32.89 30.39
C CYS A 922 -4.12 -31.47 30.35
N LEU A 923 -3.62 -30.99 31.47
CA LEU A 923 -2.80 -29.78 31.52
C LEU A 923 -1.46 -30.12 30.83
N PHE A 924 -1.35 -29.66 29.59
CA PHE A 924 -0.09 -29.72 28.86
C PHE A 924 0.77 -28.55 29.30
N TYR A 925 1.96 -28.89 29.85
CA TYR A 925 2.93 -27.89 30.21
C TYR A 925 3.66 -27.39 28.98
N LEU A 926 3.42 -26.12 28.67
CA LEU A 926 4.24 -25.37 27.76
C LEU A 926 5.51 -24.96 28.49
N SER A 927 6.63 -25.57 28.16
CA SER A 927 7.92 -24.97 28.47
C SER A 927 8.32 -24.13 27.27
N SER A 928 8.49 -22.83 27.49
CA SER A 928 8.93 -21.86 26.48
C SER A 928 10.23 -22.29 25.83
#